data_150d6a74e00cc9de290e83b2831153c8
#
_entry.id   150d6a74e00cc9de290e83b2831153c8
#
_cell.length_a   1.000
_cell.length_b   1.000
_cell.length_c   1.000
_cell.angle_alpha   90.00
_cell.angle_beta   90.00
_cell.angle_gamma   90.00
#
_symmetry.space_group_name_H-M   'P 1'
#
loop_
_entity.id
_entity.type
_entity.pdbx_description
1 polymer ?
#
loop_
_entity_poly.entity_id
_entity_poly.type
_entity_poly.pdbx_seq_one_letter_code
_entity_poly.pdbx_strand_id
1 'polypeptide(L)'
;MRIRNSVISLLLSVCLCGTPVSVNAVREGNLCGDSLTWDYDGDGLLTVSGTGEMWDFFFFDGGDEAYDGIPPWSAYQNEIRTIRIGEGVTGIGQAAFSGCRQLTDAVLPSTLSCIGECAFYSTGLQTIELPQGLTEIKDNAFSETELTEICIPSSVRTLGFGAFRYNFQLKKVRLEEGLTEIGSACFACCPLLDDISFPDSLQKAGAEMMQGDAAWYRLHEDDELLMLGSSYLYRYCRNDVNVVIPETVTHIHSECFFESSGLSAGYEHPRYDIESVILPDSLTELPEQLFMYCQEMKLLHIGSGVTAIPARLCADCDYLETVELPDGLRTIGDEAFSGCVSLQNIRIPNSIEEIGEDAFRSCPFLAESGDWVICGDSLLLRYQGTDRVVTVPEGVRTVCSDAFRDSAAVSVTLSSSVRKLCRNSFRSELLLELTLNDGLTALPYGVLECSHLFRQLTVPESVTDINPYCCAPDMVFTVTGEKGSAAELFAGQAHLPFRQTGSFPEGKDMTLDFETDCWSFRNAADVFGEQNYLTDADRALLSEYGLTAGQSWSGACFGMCAAVILAKNGIFSADQISCGADSISALKASPAVQSIINYYHCLQKTDAFMQSRNGESFEQCVYRMIRTAEMIPHGESPFMICIETDEGRHAVIGNGTETGRWEYRGRVWEHRISVYDPNIAGCSDDCCFYYDPVTLAVCVPEYGFFWDCTDSGNWHYLRACSSIGVLNACPYPFAERFAPDGLPGDLSGDGLLSAADAELLLDYLLCRAELSAAQRRCADLSGDGILTAADLSMLKRKLLVRRPIPAAA
;
A
#
# COMPACT_ATOMS: atom_id res chain seq x y z
N MET A 1 -19.70 4.14 -5.10
CA MET A 1 -20.42 5.39 -4.80
C MET A 1 -19.72 6.20 -3.70
N ARG A 2 -18.38 6.43 -3.77
CA ARG A 2 -17.61 7.28 -2.82
C ARG A 2 -16.34 7.93 -3.42
N ILE A 3 -16.21 8.05 -4.73
CA ILE A 3 -14.99 8.60 -5.38
C ILE A 3 -15.23 9.91 -6.14
N ARG A 4 -16.44 10.47 -6.18
CA ARG A 4 -16.68 11.76 -6.86
C ARG A 4 -16.57 13.03 -5.99
N ASN A 5 -16.36 12.91 -4.67
CA ASN A 5 -16.26 14.09 -3.78
C ASN A 5 -14.83 14.59 -3.51
N SER A 6 -13.79 13.99 -4.09
CA SER A 6 -12.39 14.40 -3.80
C SER A 6 -11.77 15.36 -4.83
N VAL A 7 -12.41 15.60 -5.97
CA VAL A 7 -11.85 16.50 -7.00
C VAL A 7 -12.32 17.96 -6.84
N ILE A 8 -13.42 18.20 -6.12
CA ILE A 8 -13.92 19.56 -5.88
C ILE A 8 -13.20 20.26 -4.72
N SER A 9 -12.55 19.54 -3.81
CA SER A 9 -11.78 20.13 -2.70
C SER A 9 -10.38 20.64 -3.06
N LEU A 10 -9.82 20.31 -4.22
CA LEU A 10 -8.44 20.70 -4.58
C LEU A 10 -8.34 21.98 -5.43
N LEU A 11 -9.45 22.55 -5.86
CA LEU A 11 -9.47 23.81 -6.61
C LEU A 11 -9.79 25.04 -5.76
N LEU A 12 -9.99 24.87 -4.45
CA LEU A 12 -10.33 25.97 -3.52
C LEU A 12 -9.16 26.46 -2.64
N SER A 13 -7.94 25.96 -2.82
CA SER A 13 -6.79 26.33 -1.96
C SER A 13 -5.72 27.23 -2.61
N VAL A 14 -5.94 27.82 -3.78
CA VAL A 14 -4.92 28.66 -4.46
C VAL A 14 -5.35 30.15 -4.65
N CYS A 15 -6.43 30.60 -4.05
CA CYS A 15 -6.76 32.02 -4.10
C CYS A 15 -7.14 32.59 -2.73
N LEU A 16 -6.17 32.75 -1.85
CA LEU A 16 -6.29 33.60 -0.64
C LEU A 16 -5.14 34.60 -0.57
N CYS A 17 -5.16 35.56 -1.45
CA CYS A 17 -4.59 36.91 -1.20
C CYS A 17 -5.26 37.92 -2.13
N GLY A 18 -6.15 38.71 -1.60
CA GLY A 18 -6.63 39.91 -2.29
C GLY A 18 -8.16 40.04 -2.36
N THR A 19 -8.68 40.90 -1.48
CA THR A 19 -9.98 41.63 -1.50
C THR A 19 -11.25 40.82 -1.85
N PRO A 20 -12.32 40.94 -1.08
CA PRO A 20 -13.60 40.34 -1.43
C PRO A 20 -14.16 41.04 -2.66
N VAL A 21 -14.05 40.41 -3.83
CA VAL A 21 -14.89 40.76 -4.97
C VAL A 21 -16.24 40.14 -4.67
N SER A 22 -17.20 40.95 -4.32
CA SER A 22 -18.61 40.62 -4.30
C SER A 22 -19.02 40.24 -5.72
N VAL A 23 -19.11 38.96 -6.01
CA VAL A 23 -19.73 38.45 -7.27
C VAL A 23 -21.24 38.37 -7.03
N ASN A 24 -21.89 39.54 -6.84
CA ASN A 24 -23.27 39.72 -7.17
C ASN A 24 -23.35 40.33 -8.60
N ALA A 25 -23.00 39.55 -9.58
CA ALA A 25 -23.44 39.78 -10.96
C ALA A 25 -24.82 39.11 -11.10
N VAL A 26 -25.87 39.82 -10.72
CA VAL A 26 -27.18 39.63 -11.33
C VAL A 26 -26.91 39.69 -12.83
N ARG A 27 -27.09 38.56 -13.54
CA ARG A 27 -26.94 38.50 -15.01
C ARG A 27 -28.00 39.43 -15.59
N GLU A 28 -27.62 40.66 -15.89
CA GLU A 28 -28.51 41.65 -16.53
C GLU A 28 -28.76 41.22 -17.96
N GLY A 29 -30.00 40.86 -18.26
CA GLY A 29 -30.48 40.54 -19.61
C GLY A 29 -31.11 39.16 -19.66
N ASN A 30 -31.95 38.94 -20.67
CA ASN A 30 -32.63 37.66 -20.97
C ASN A 30 -31.64 36.62 -21.54
N LEU A 31 -30.48 36.41 -20.93
CA LEU A 31 -29.47 35.45 -21.40
C LEU A 31 -29.70 34.07 -20.76
N CYS A 32 -29.52 33.02 -21.56
CA CYS A 32 -29.58 31.63 -21.14
C CYS A 32 -28.46 30.78 -21.75
N GLY A 33 -27.47 31.38 -22.34
CA GLY A 33 -26.25 30.90 -22.93
C GLY A 33 -25.34 32.02 -23.32
N ASP A 34 -24.11 31.80 -23.77
CA ASP A 34 -23.14 32.86 -24.09
C ASP A 34 -23.64 33.78 -25.22
N SER A 35 -24.46 33.25 -26.15
CA SER A 35 -25.07 33.98 -27.26
C SER A 35 -26.53 33.59 -27.42
N LEU A 36 -27.20 33.15 -26.36
CA LEU A 36 -28.61 32.79 -26.35
C LEU A 36 -29.42 33.73 -25.50
N THR A 37 -30.60 34.11 -25.96
CA THR A 37 -31.60 34.94 -25.27
C THR A 37 -32.91 34.21 -25.17
N TRP A 38 -33.70 34.52 -24.16
CA TRP A 38 -35.03 33.98 -23.96
C TRP A 38 -36.08 35.15 -23.84
N ASP A 39 -37.31 34.82 -24.19
CA ASP A 39 -38.45 35.69 -24.03
C ASP A 39 -39.70 34.89 -23.65
N TYR A 40 -40.55 35.46 -22.79
CA TYR A 40 -41.80 34.87 -22.32
C TYR A 40 -42.96 35.83 -22.64
N ASP A 41 -43.93 35.36 -23.41
CA ASP A 41 -45.02 36.23 -23.93
C ASP A 41 -46.13 36.60 -22.92
N GLY A 42 -46.11 35.95 -21.72
CA GLY A 42 -47.12 36.13 -20.67
C GLY A 42 -48.39 35.28 -20.87
N ASP A 43 -48.53 34.59 -22.01
CA ASP A 43 -49.62 33.67 -22.35
C ASP A 43 -49.22 32.17 -22.38
N GLY A 44 -47.98 31.83 -21.98
CA GLY A 44 -47.47 30.49 -21.85
C GLY A 44 -46.45 30.07 -22.87
N LEU A 45 -46.03 30.91 -23.81
CA LEU A 45 -44.99 30.63 -24.77
C LEU A 45 -43.64 31.17 -24.31
N LEU A 46 -42.66 30.29 -24.10
CA LEU A 46 -41.28 30.63 -23.92
C LEU A 46 -40.49 30.42 -25.22
N THR A 47 -39.77 31.43 -25.66
CA THR A 47 -38.93 31.38 -26.87
C THR A 47 -37.47 31.54 -26.51
N VAL A 48 -36.58 30.68 -27.04
CA VAL A 48 -35.12 30.79 -26.95
C VAL A 48 -34.54 31.05 -28.33
N SER A 49 -33.67 32.03 -28.48
CA SER A 49 -33.09 32.45 -29.75
C SER A 49 -31.63 32.77 -29.63
N GLY A 50 -30.88 32.60 -30.75
CA GLY A 50 -29.43 32.84 -30.79
C GLY A 50 -28.66 31.67 -31.33
N THR A 51 -27.39 31.57 -30.99
CA THR A 51 -26.48 30.48 -31.45
C THR A 51 -25.67 29.92 -30.33
N GLY A 52 -25.43 28.57 -30.35
CA GLY A 52 -24.62 27.87 -29.35
C GLY A 52 -25.47 27.07 -28.37
N GLU A 53 -24.88 26.75 -27.23
CA GLU A 53 -25.47 25.90 -26.19
C GLU A 53 -26.11 26.73 -25.06
N MET A 54 -27.22 26.19 -24.51
CA MET A 54 -27.73 26.74 -23.24
C MET A 54 -26.76 26.42 -22.12
N TRP A 55 -26.72 27.27 -21.12
CA TRP A 55 -26.02 26.98 -19.88
C TRP A 55 -26.69 25.81 -19.15
N ASP A 56 -25.91 25.09 -18.36
CA ASP A 56 -26.40 24.09 -17.43
C ASP A 56 -26.99 24.81 -16.19
N PHE A 57 -28.13 24.33 -15.73
CA PHE A 57 -28.82 24.81 -14.56
C PHE A 57 -28.85 23.76 -13.46
N PHE A 58 -29.07 24.17 -12.21
CA PHE A 58 -29.19 23.24 -11.12
C PHE A 58 -30.64 22.87 -10.85
N PHE A 59 -30.84 21.66 -10.37
CA PHE A 59 -32.14 21.16 -9.95
C PHE A 59 -32.55 21.87 -8.66
N PHE A 60 -33.72 22.54 -8.65
CA PHE A 60 -34.26 23.22 -7.50
C PHE A 60 -35.29 22.33 -6.78
N ASP A 61 -34.95 21.86 -5.55
CA ASP A 61 -35.87 21.07 -4.73
C ASP A 61 -36.65 21.84 -3.66
N GLY A 62 -36.71 23.17 -3.76
CA GLY A 62 -37.55 24.02 -2.91
C GLY A 62 -36.89 24.56 -1.64
N GLY A 63 -35.57 24.53 -1.50
CA GLY A 63 -34.82 25.13 -0.38
C GLY A 63 -34.70 26.67 -0.51
N ASP A 64 -34.69 27.37 0.63
CA ASP A 64 -34.77 28.87 0.75
C ASP A 64 -33.49 29.63 0.38
N GLU A 65 -32.53 29.08 -0.32
CA GLU A 65 -31.27 29.76 -0.70
C GLU A 65 -31.23 30.05 -2.20
N ALA A 66 -31.08 31.34 -2.60
CA ALA A 66 -30.88 31.77 -3.97
C ALA A 66 -29.48 31.35 -4.44
N TYR A 67 -29.37 30.25 -5.16
CA TYR A 67 -28.14 29.79 -5.84
C TYR A 67 -28.07 30.39 -7.26
N ASP A 68 -26.90 30.89 -7.65
CA ASP A 68 -26.54 31.18 -9.03
C ASP A 68 -26.59 29.86 -9.86
N GLY A 69 -27.57 29.73 -10.74
CA GLY A 69 -27.71 28.54 -11.56
C GLY A 69 -29.15 28.05 -11.81
N ILE A 70 -30.15 28.76 -11.33
CA ILE A 70 -31.58 28.49 -11.62
C ILE A 70 -31.88 28.95 -13.05
N PRO A 71 -32.74 28.22 -13.83
CA PRO A 71 -33.18 28.71 -15.13
C PRO A 71 -33.76 30.11 -15.03
N PRO A 72 -33.41 31.07 -15.90
CA PRO A 72 -33.84 32.46 -15.77
C PRO A 72 -35.36 32.65 -15.93
N TRP A 73 -36.09 31.68 -16.47
CA TRP A 73 -37.56 31.63 -16.55
C TRP A 73 -38.19 30.86 -15.38
N SER A 74 -37.49 30.53 -14.32
CA SER A 74 -38.02 29.78 -13.17
C SER A 74 -39.27 30.42 -12.54
N ALA A 75 -39.37 31.75 -12.54
CA ALA A 75 -40.56 32.45 -12.07
C ALA A 75 -41.86 32.12 -12.87
N TYR A 76 -41.72 31.64 -14.09
CA TYR A 76 -42.84 31.27 -15.01
C TYR A 76 -42.96 29.76 -15.16
N GLN A 77 -42.20 28.94 -14.43
CA GLN A 77 -42.11 27.48 -14.52
C GLN A 77 -43.52 26.81 -14.56
N ASN A 78 -44.45 27.28 -13.74
CA ASN A 78 -45.80 26.76 -13.64
C ASN A 78 -46.81 27.36 -14.71
N GLU A 79 -46.36 28.32 -15.53
CA GLU A 79 -47.18 29.00 -16.55
C GLU A 79 -46.76 28.59 -17.96
N ILE A 80 -45.49 28.11 -18.16
CA ILE A 80 -44.98 27.73 -19.46
C ILE A 80 -45.74 26.53 -19.97
N ARG A 81 -46.34 26.63 -21.14
CA ARG A 81 -47.14 25.60 -21.84
C ARG A 81 -46.48 25.10 -23.13
N THR A 82 -45.79 26.00 -23.81
CA THR A 82 -45.09 25.73 -25.07
C THR A 82 -43.70 26.35 -25.00
N ILE A 83 -42.73 25.62 -25.53
CA ILE A 83 -41.40 26.18 -25.78
C ILE A 83 -41.08 26.16 -27.26
N ARG A 84 -40.38 27.20 -27.73
CA ARG A 84 -39.88 27.29 -29.09
C ARG A 84 -38.38 27.60 -29.03
N ILE A 85 -37.58 26.63 -29.43
CA ILE A 85 -36.11 26.78 -29.52
C ILE A 85 -35.76 27.12 -30.96
N GLY A 86 -35.10 28.26 -31.17
CA GLY A 86 -34.75 28.76 -32.51
C GLY A 86 -33.58 28.05 -33.17
N GLU A 87 -33.54 28.13 -34.49
CA GLU A 87 -32.40 27.64 -35.26
C GLU A 87 -31.10 28.35 -34.83
N GLY A 88 -30.01 27.56 -34.76
CA GLY A 88 -28.72 28.00 -34.25
C GLY A 88 -28.43 27.55 -32.80
N VAL A 89 -29.45 27.16 -32.03
CA VAL A 89 -29.24 26.51 -30.72
C VAL A 89 -28.78 25.08 -30.95
N THR A 90 -27.66 24.69 -30.32
CA THR A 90 -27.03 23.38 -30.54
C THR A 90 -27.13 22.44 -29.32
N GLY A 91 -27.39 22.97 -28.13
CA GLY A 91 -27.60 22.19 -26.92
C GLY A 91 -28.65 22.77 -25.99
N ILE A 92 -29.46 21.92 -25.37
CA ILE A 92 -30.32 22.24 -24.24
C ILE A 92 -29.56 21.87 -22.97
N GLY A 93 -29.37 22.87 -22.09
CA GLY A 93 -28.60 22.69 -20.86
C GLY A 93 -29.25 21.76 -19.83
N GLN A 94 -28.50 21.32 -18.85
CA GLN A 94 -28.99 20.54 -17.71
C GLN A 94 -30.14 21.26 -17.02
N ALA A 95 -31.20 20.54 -16.66
CA ALA A 95 -32.39 20.97 -15.94
C ALA A 95 -33.10 22.21 -16.52
N ALA A 96 -32.86 22.57 -17.80
CA ALA A 96 -33.37 23.80 -18.42
C ALA A 96 -34.89 24.00 -18.26
N PHE A 97 -35.68 22.93 -18.49
CA PHE A 97 -37.15 22.97 -18.38
C PHE A 97 -37.66 21.99 -17.31
N SER A 98 -36.80 21.57 -16.40
CA SER A 98 -37.17 20.66 -15.33
C SER A 98 -38.31 21.24 -14.49
N GLY A 99 -39.34 20.40 -14.20
CA GLY A 99 -40.49 20.77 -13.39
C GLY A 99 -41.49 21.70 -14.04
N CYS A 100 -41.39 22.04 -15.36
CA CYS A 100 -42.38 22.76 -16.10
C CYS A 100 -43.61 21.88 -16.37
N ARG A 101 -44.40 21.59 -15.35
CA ARG A 101 -45.52 20.60 -15.39
C ARG A 101 -46.65 20.94 -16.36
N GLN A 102 -46.81 22.23 -16.76
CA GLN A 102 -47.80 22.68 -17.73
C GLN A 102 -47.27 22.65 -19.17
N LEU A 103 -45.96 22.32 -19.35
CA LEU A 103 -45.35 22.27 -20.65
C LEU A 103 -45.88 21.02 -21.41
N THR A 104 -46.67 21.26 -22.47
CA THR A 104 -47.29 20.22 -23.25
C THR A 104 -46.77 20.11 -24.69
N ASP A 105 -46.06 21.15 -25.16
CA ASP A 105 -45.56 21.24 -26.52
C ASP A 105 -44.16 21.86 -26.59
N ALA A 106 -43.27 21.29 -27.40
CA ALA A 106 -41.92 21.77 -27.58
C ALA A 106 -41.46 21.67 -29.03
N VAL A 107 -41.03 22.81 -29.59
CA VAL A 107 -40.50 22.88 -30.96
C VAL A 107 -38.99 23.02 -30.88
N LEU A 108 -38.27 22.01 -31.38
CA LEU A 108 -36.80 21.93 -31.35
C LEU A 108 -36.20 22.27 -32.72
N PRO A 109 -35.02 22.94 -32.78
CA PRO A 109 -34.36 23.31 -34.03
C PRO A 109 -33.65 22.13 -34.69
N SER A 110 -33.46 22.20 -36.00
CA SER A 110 -32.68 21.20 -36.73
C SER A 110 -31.20 21.19 -36.38
N THR A 111 -30.68 22.22 -35.74
CA THR A 111 -29.30 22.42 -35.29
C THR A 111 -28.99 21.75 -33.95
N LEU A 112 -30.01 21.22 -33.24
CA LEU A 112 -29.84 20.65 -31.91
C LEU A 112 -29.09 19.31 -31.98
N SER A 113 -28.02 19.20 -31.25
CA SER A 113 -27.17 18.02 -31.17
C SER A 113 -27.20 17.30 -29.79
N CYS A 114 -27.56 18.00 -28.70
CA CYS A 114 -27.54 17.44 -27.35
C CYS A 114 -28.74 17.93 -26.52
N ILE A 115 -29.37 17.00 -25.78
CA ILE A 115 -30.36 17.29 -24.73
C ILE A 115 -29.72 16.92 -23.37
N GLY A 116 -29.55 17.92 -22.51
CA GLY A 116 -28.86 17.83 -21.23
C GLY A 116 -29.57 16.97 -20.19
N GLU A 117 -28.86 16.70 -19.10
CA GLU A 117 -29.36 15.94 -17.96
C GLU A 117 -30.61 16.62 -17.34
N CYS A 118 -31.67 15.86 -17.08
CA CYS A 118 -32.93 16.35 -16.51
C CYS A 118 -33.56 17.51 -17.30
N ALA A 119 -33.22 17.74 -18.57
CA ALA A 119 -33.63 18.93 -19.31
C ALA A 119 -35.16 19.09 -19.38
N PHE A 120 -35.94 18.02 -19.52
CA PHE A 120 -37.40 17.98 -19.49
C PHE A 120 -37.95 17.12 -18.34
N TYR A 121 -37.20 16.95 -17.26
CA TYR A 121 -37.62 16.13 -16.12
C TYR A 121 -38.93 16.71 -15.51
N SER A 122 -39.91 15.82 -15.25
CA SER A 122 -41.20 16.15 -14.61
C SER A 122 -41.98 17.25 -15.33
N THR A 123 -42.06 17.14 -16.68
CA THR A 123 -42.84 18.02 -17.53
C THR A 123 -44.16 17.36 -18.00
N GLY A 124 -45.11 18.15 -18.46
CA GLY A 124 -46.39 17.69 -19.02
C GLY A 124 -46.32 17.32 -20.50
N LEU A 125 -45.15 17.14 -21.10
CA LEU A 125 -44.97 16.80 -22.51
C LEU A 125 -45.65 15.47 -22.85
N GLN A 126 -46.56 15.52 -23.83
CA GLN A 126 -47.26 14.33 -24.33
C GLN A 126 -46.66 13.78 -25.64
N THR A 127 -46.11 14.65 -26.45
CA THR A 127 -45.38 14.34 -27.68
C THR A 127 -44.24 15.32 -27.89
N ILE A 128 -43.18 14.89 -28.56
CA ILE A 128 -42.09 15.73 -29.00
C ILE A 128 -41.43 15.16 -30.25
N GLU A 129 -41.12 16.03 -31.23
CA GLU A 129 -40.35 15.63 -32.41
C GLU A 129 -38.86 15.95 -32.19
N LEU A 130 -38.04 14.90 -32.22
CA LEU A 130 -36.59 15.00 -32.09
C LEU A 130 -35.92 15.23 -33.45
N PRO A 131 -35.02 16.23 -33.58
CA PRO A 131 -34.37 16.52 -34.86
C PRO A 131 -33.36 15.47 -35.28
N GLN A 132 -33.22 15.29 -36.61
CA GLN A 132 -32.25 14.32 -37.18
C GLN A 132 -30.74 14.66 -36.92
N GLY A 133 -30.46 15.83 -36.37
CA GLY A 133 -29.09 16.21 -35.94
C GLY A 133 -28.75 15.84 -34.51
N LEU A 134 -29.71 15.36 -33.72
CA LEU A 134 -29.52 15.01 -32.31
C LEU A 134 -28.63 13.78 -32.18
N THR A 135 -27.55 13.88 -31.39
CA THR A 135 -26.57 12.81 -31.19
C THR A 135 -26.63 12.17 -29.81
N GLU A 136 -27.10 12.92 -28.80
CA GLU A 136 -27.07 12.50 -27.41
C GLU A 136 -28.32 12.97 -26.62
N ILE A 137 -28.89 12.06 -25.83
CA ILE A 137 -29.92 12.35 -24.83
C ILE A 137 -29.36 11.91 -23.49
N LYS A 138 -29.11 12.86 -22.58
CA LYS A 138 -28.41 12.60 -21.30
C LYS A 138 -29.35 12.02 -20.24
N ASP A 139 -28.77 11.81 -19.04
CA ASP A 139 -29.42 11.19 -17.90
C ASP A 139 -30.73 11.88 -17.52
N ASN A 140 -31.80 11.11 -17.30
CA ASN A 140 -33.11 11.60 -16.88
C ASN A 140 -33.73 12.71 -17.76
N ALA A 141 -33.27 12.91 -18.99
CA ALA A 141 -33.65 14.04 -19.83
C ALA A 141 -35.16 14.17 -20.02
N PHE A 142 -35.89 13.05 -20.16
CA PHE A 142 -37.35 12.97 -20.28
C PHE A 142 -37.99 12.10 -19.18
N SER A 143 -37.35 11.99 -18.02
CA SER A 143 -37.91 11.22 -16.91
C SER A 143 -39.15 11.95 -16.33
N GLU A 144 -40.17 11.19 -15.90
CA GLU A 144 -41.42 11.70 -15.31
C GLU A 144 -42.22 12.64 -16.28
N THR A 145 -42.24 12.37 -17.57
CA THR A 145 -43.07 13.12 -18.51
C THR A 145 -44.39 12.38 -18.78
N GLU A 146 -45.32 13.06 -19.50
CA GLU A 146 -46.62 12.50 -19.96
C GLU A 146 -46.53 11.97 -21.38
N LEU A 147 -45.32 11.64 -21.88
CA LEU A 147 -45.11 11.13 -23.24
C LEU A 147 -45.90 9.83 -23.47
N THR A 148 -46.63 9.77 -24.61
CA THR A 148 -47.38 8.58 -25.05
C THR A 148 -46.61 7.77 -26.07
N GLU A 149 -45.80 8.43 -26.89
CA GLU A 149 -44.90 7.85 -27.87
C GLU A 149 -43.66 8.71 -28.08
N ILE A 150 -42.59 8.09 -28.54
CA ILE A 150 -41.36 8.78 -28.93
C ILE A 150 -40.63 8.03 -30.06
N CYS A 151 -40.05 8.80 -31.00
CA CYS A 151 -39.15 8.30 -32.03
C CYS A 151 -37.73 8.85 -31.77
N ILE A 152 -36.74 7.99 -31.53
CA ILE A 152 -35.35 8.30 -31.39
C ILE A 152 -34.68 8.24 -32.75
N PRO A 153 -34.19 9.37 -33.31
CA PRO A 153 -33.64 9.40 -34.66
C PRO A 153 -32.32 8.66 -34.77
N SER A 154 -31.97 8.24 -35.97
CA SER A 154 -30.78 7.45 -36.31
C SER A 154 -29.45 8.14 -36.05
N SER A 155 -29.47 9.45 -35.80
CA SER A 155 -28.29 10.21 -35.41
C SER A 155 -27.90 10.02 -33.92
N VAL A 156 -28.86 9.67 -33.04
CA VAL A 156 -28.62 9.43 -31.63
C VAL A 156 -27.79 8.17 -31.45
N ARG A 157 -26.69 8.30 -30.69
CA ARG A 157 -25.78 7.20 -30.39
C ARG A 157 -26.00 6.64 -28.98
N THR A 158 -26.38 7.49 -28.05
CA THR A 158 -26.49 7.15 -26.63
C THR A 158 -27.76 7.71 -26.01
N LEU A 159 -28.42 6.88 -25.21
CA LEU A 159 -29.46 7.29 -24.26
C LEU A 159 -28.90 7.18 -22.84
N GLY A 160 -29.00 8.22 -22.05
CA GLY A 160 -28.47 8.29 -20.68
C GLY A 160 -29.23 7.45 -19.67
N PHE A 161 -28.72 7.40 -18.43
CA PHE A 161 -29.39 6.74 -17.32
C PHE A 161 -30.80 7.31 -17.11
N GLY A 162 -31.81 6.42 -17.03
CA GLY A 162 -33.18 6.83 -16.73
C GLY A 162 -33.80 7.85 -17.72
N ALA A 163 -33.24 7.99 -18.93
CA ALA A 163 -33.65 9.06 -19.87
C ALA A 163 -35.15 9.18 -20.07
N PHE A 164 -35.88 8.07 -20.04
CA PHE A 164 -37.36 7.97 -20.15
C PHE A 164 -38.00 7.29 -18.94
N ARG A 165 -37.32 7.24 -17.79
CA ARG A 165 -37.81 6.57 -16.60
C ARG A 165 -39.09 7.22 -16.05
N TYR A 166 -40.01 6.44 -15.45
CA TYR A 166 -41.27 6.91 -14.86
C TYR A 166 -42.25 7.57 -15.84
N ASN A 167 -42.21 7.21 -17.13
CA ASN A 167 -43.20 7.67 -18.10
C ASN A 167 -44.43 6.74 -18.09
N PHE A 168 -45.36 7.01 -17.19
CA PHE A 168 -46.51 6.17 -16.92
C PHE A 168 -47.49 6.06 -18.09
N GLN A 169 -47.42 6.99 -19.06
CA GLN A 169 -48.30 7.00 -20.25
C GLN A 169 -47.61 6.47 -21.50
N LEU A 170 -46.32 6.21 -21.47
CA LEU A 170 -45.52 5.79 -22.63
C LEU A 170 -45.91 4.39 -23.07
N LYS A 171 -46.37 4.26 -24.33
CA LYS A 171 -46.84 3.01 -24.94
C LYS A 171 -45.95 2.56 -26.07
N LYS A 172 -45.34 3.51 -26.77
CA LYS A 172 -44.60 3.24 -27.99
C LYS A 172 -43.27 3.96 -28.02
N VAL A 173 -42.21 3.21 -28.30
CA VAL A 173 -40.86 3.72 -28.55
C VAL A 173 -40.29 3.15 -29.82
N ARG A 174 -39.86 4.03 -30.73
CA ARG A 174 -39.16 3.64 -31.95
C ARG A 174 -37.70 4.08 -31.83
N LEU A 175 -36.79 3.12 -31.84
CA LEU A 175 -35.36 3.34 -31.86
C LEU A 175 -34.87 3.08 -33.29
N GLU A 176 -34.38 4.11 -33.99
CA GLU A 176 -33.84 3.95 -35.34
C GLU A 176 -32.40 3.38 -35.30
N GLU A 177 -31.96 2.78 -36.42
CA GLU A 177 -30.60 2.26 -36.58
C GLU A 177 -29.55 3.35 -36.36
N GLY A 178 -28.52 3.02 -35.60
CA GLY A 178 -27.44 3.93 -35.23
C GLY A 178 -27.29 4.14 -33.74
N LEU A 179 -28.31 3.80 -32.93
CA LEU A 179 -28.21 3.79 -31.48
C LEU A 179 -27.28 2.62 -31.03
N THR A 180 -26.25 2.91 -30.29
CA THR A 180 -25.25 1.93 -29.84
C THR A 180 -25.31 1.65 -28.35
N GLU A 181 -25.81 2.58 -27.55
CA GLU A 181 -25.84 2.42 -26.09
C GLU A 181 -27.17 2.94 -25.50
N ILE A 182 -27.75 2.14 -24.60
CA ILE A 182 -28.88 2.51 -23.74
C ILE A 182 -28.44 2.44 -22.28
N GLY A 183 -28.61 3.52 -21.55
CA GLY A 183 -28.27 3.63 -20.15
C GLY A 183 -29.14 2.78 -19.23
N SER A 184 -28.65 2.51 -18.01
CA SER A 184 -29.40 1.78 -17.00
C SER A 184 -30.73 2.47 -16.66
N ALA A 185 -31.75 1.67 -16.38
CA ALA A 185 -33.09 2.13 -16.04
C ALA A 185 -33.73 3.07 -17.08
N CYS A 186 -33.26 3.09 -18.34
CA CYS A 186 -33.63 4.06 -19.35
C CYS A 186 -35.16 4.14 -19.57
N PHE A 187 -35.84 3.02 -19.62
CA PHE A 187 -37.32 2.92 -19.76
C PHE A 187 -37.95 2.36 -18.47
N ALA A 188 -37.27 2.32 -17.36
CA ALA A 188 -37.79 1.72 -16.14
C ALA A 188 -39.05 2.43 -15.63
N CYS A 189 -40.00 1.64 -15.13
CA CYS A 189 -41.28 2.11 -14.63
C CYS A 189 -42.17 2.79 -15.72
N CYS A 190 -42.16 2.26 -16.97
CA CYS A 190 -43.08 2.60 -18.06
C CYS A 190 -44.14 1.50 -18.22
N PRO A 191 -45.12 1.36 -17.31
CA PRO A 191 -45.96 0.15 -17.19
C PRO A 191 -46.88 -0.13 -18.39
N LEU A 192 -47.05 0.85 -19.27
CA LEU A 192 -47.87 0.72 -20.50
C LEU A 192 -47.04 0.51 -21.75
N LEU A 193 -45.69 0.48 -21.65
CA LEU A 193 -44.78 0.30 -22.77
C LEU A 193 -44.87 -1.16 -23.28
N ASP A 194 -45.45 -1.34 -24.44
CA ASP A 194 -45.63 -2.64 -25.09
C ASP A 194 -45.21 -2.66 -26.57
N ASP A 195 -44.99 -1.50 -27.19
CA ASP A 195 -44.51 -1.38 -28.58
C ASP A 195 -43.15 -0.69 -28.60
N ILE A 196 -42.08 -1.50 -28.43
CA ILE A 196 -40.70 -1.05 -28.54
C ILE A 196 -39.91 -1.98 -29.45
N SER A 197 -39.15 -1.42 -30.41
CA SER A 197 -38.23 -2.15 -31.27
C SER A 197 -36.81 -1.65 -31.09
N PHE A 198 -35.86 -2.58 -30.88
CA PHE A 198 -34.45 -2.27 -30.72
C PHE A 198 -33.67 -2.42 -32.02
N PRO A 199 -32.72 -1.52 -32.35
CA PRO A 199 -31.93 -1.59 -33.55
C PRO A 199 -30.82 -2.66 -33.45
N ASP A 200 -30.40 -3.17 -34.63
CA ASP A 200 -29.29 -4.12 -34.71
C ASP A 200 -27.91 -3.48 -34.40
N SER A 201 -27.83 -2.16 -34.42
CA SER A 201 -26.63 -1.38 -34.05
C SER A 201 -26.35 -1.36 -32.54
N LEU A 202 -27.27 -1.89 -31.70
CA LEU A 202 -27.14 -1.86 -30.27
C LEU A 202 -25.98 -2.75 -29.80
N GLN A 203 -25.04 -2.16 -29.02
CA GLN A 203 -23.87 -2.83 -28.46
C GLN A 203 -23.92 -2.94 -26.94
N LYS A 204 -24.63 -2.02 -26.28
CA LYS A 204 -24.68 -1.97 -24.81
C LYS A 204 -26.06 -1.55 -24.32
N ALA A 205 -26.61 -2.34 -23.41
CA ALA A 205 -27.80 -2.01 -22.65
C ALA A 205 -27.46 -1.99 -21.16
N GLY A 206 -27.95 -0.98 -20.45
CA GLY A 206 -27.71 -0.84 -19.02
C GLY A 206 -28.61 -1.75 -18.18
N ALA A 207 -28.20 -1.98 -16.94
CA ALA A 207 -28.97 -2.75 -15.98
C ALA A 207 -30.35 -2.16 -15.72
N GLU A 208 -31.31 -3.04 -15.40
CA GLU A 208 -32.69 -2.63 -15.06
C GLU A 208 -33.39 -1.76 -16.12
N MET A 209 -32.94 -1.82 -17.38
CA MET A 209 -33.42 -0.94 -18.47
C MET A 209 -34.96 -0.92 -18.59
N MET A 210 -35.61 -2.06 -18.42
CA MET A 210 -37.06 -2.25 -18.50
C MET A 210 -37.70 -2.59 -17.16
N GLN A 211 -37.06 -2.22 -16.02
CA GLN A 211 -37.57 -2.59 -14.70
C GLN A 211 -38.94 -2.00 -14.40
N GLY A 212 -39.87 -2.85 -13.98
CA GLY A 212 -41.26 -2.46 -13.67
C GLY A 212 -42.19 -2.37 -14.87
N ASP A 213 -41.76 -2.78 -16.07
CA ASP A 213 -42.53 -2.71 -17.31
C ASP A 213 -43.31 -3.97 -17.55
N ALA A 214 -44.36 -4.15 -16.78
CA ALA A 214 -45.18 -5.37 -16.79
C ALA A 214 -45.79 -5.68 -18.18
N ALA A 215 -46.04 -4.69 -19.02
CA ALA A 215 -46.60 -4.88 -20.36
C ALA A 215 -45.57 -5.55 -21.29
N TRP A 216 -44.32 -5.03 -21.28
CA TRP A 216 -43.23 -5.57 -22.08
C TRP A 216 -42.87 -6.99 -21.71
N TYR A 217 -42.69 -7.27 -20.40
CA TYR A 217 -42.36 -8.63 -19.94
C TYR A 217 -43.43 -9.67 -20.26
N ARG A 218 -44.72 -9.31 -20.23
CA ARG A 218 -45.79 -10.21 -20.61
C ARG A 218 -45.80 -10.58 -22.11
N LEU A 219 -45.33 -9.70 -22.96
CA LEU A 219 -45.19 -10.00 -24.38
C LEU A 219 -44.06 -10.98 -24.68
N HIS A 220 -43.06 -11.02 -23.82
CA HIS A 220 -41.86 -11.83 -23.94
C HIS A 220 -41.81 -13.01 -22.93
N GLU A 221 -42.93 -13.34 -22.29
CA GLU A 221 -43.02 -14.41 -21.28
C GLU A 221 -42.67 -15.79 -21.83
N ASP A 222 -42.99 -16.04 -23.14
CA ASP A 222 -42.73 -17.30 -23.82
C ASP A 222 -41.42 -17.31 -24.64
N ASP A 223 -40.64 -16.23 -24.63
CA ASP A 223 -39.37 -16.16 -25.35
C ASP A 223 -38.34 -17.05 -24.70
N GLU A 224 -37.70 -17.92 -25.47
CA GLU A 224 -36.58 -18.76 -24.97
C GLU A 224 -35.28 -17.95 -24.79
N LEU A 225 -35.08 -16.99 -25.70
CA LEU A 225 -33.98 -16.02 -25.70
C LEU A 225 -34.59 -14.64 -25.91
N LEU A 226 -34.47 -13.77 -24.90
CA LEU A 226 -34.94 -12.40 -25.03
C LEU A 226 -33.86 -11.56 -25.72
N MET A 227 -34.10 -11.27 -26.98
CA MET A 227 -33.16 -10.53 -27.83
C MET A 227 -33.57 -9.07 -27.97
N LEU A 228 -32.60 -8.14 -27.90
CA LEU A 228 -32.76 -6.75 -28.32
C LEU A 228 -32.17 -6.65 -29.75
N GLY A 229 -33.03 -6.43 -30.76
CA GLY A 229 -32.59 -6.58 -32.15
C GLY A 229 -32.26 -8.04 -32.50
N SER A 230 -31.39 -8.25 -33.47
CA SER A 230 -31.06 -9.60 -33.96
C SER A 230 -29.85 -10.26 -33.29
N SER A 231 -29.02 -9.51 -32.57
CA SER A 231 -27.69 -9.98 -32.14
C SER A 231 -27.32 -9.69 -30.68
N TYR A 232 -28.13 -8.92 -29.96
CA TYR A 232 -27.91 -8.60 -28.54
C TYR A 232 -28.77 -9.48 -27.66
N LEU A 233 -28.17 -10.39 -26.88
CA LEU A 233 -28.89 -11.25 -25.94
C LEU A 233 -29.07 -10.51 -24.60
N TYR A 234 -30.29 -10.11 -24.29
CA TYR A 234 -30.66 -9.41 -23.08
C TYR A 234 -30.89 -10.38 -21.91
N ARG A 235 -31.63 -11.46 -22.13
CA ARG A 235 -31.89 -12.47 -21.10
C ARG A 235 -31.98 -13.88 -21.68
N TYR A 236 -31.40 -14.85 -20.99
CA TYR A 236 -31.54 -16.27 -21.26
C TYR A 236 -32.72 -16.83 -20.46
N CYS A 237 -33.81 -17.12 -21.07
CA CYS A 237 -35.11 -17.51 -20.45
C CYS A 237 -35.34 -19.03 -20.39
N ARG A 238 -34.46 -19.82 -21.03
CA ARG A 238 -34.54 -21.29 -20.98
C ARG A 238 -34.15 -21.82 -19.61
N ASN A 239 -34.74 -22.97 -19.22
CA ASN A 239 -34.36 -23.69 -18.00
C ASN A 239 -33.30 -24.78 -18.26
N ASP A 240 -32.52 -24.65 -19.33
CA ASP A 240 -31.47 -25.59 -19.64
C ASP A 240 -30.31 -25.44 -18.62
N VAL A 241 -29.88 -26.56 -18.06
CA VAL A 241 -28.68 -26.60 -17.20
C VAL A 241 -27.40 -26.59 -18.05
N ASN A 242 -27.48 -26.96 -19.32
CA ASN A 242 -26.39 -26.91 -20.29
C ASN A 242 -26.71 -25.84 -21.33
N VAL A 243 -26.16 -24.69 -21.18
CA VAL A 243 -26.44 -23.49 -21.97
C VAL A 243 -25.56 -23.44 -23.23
N VAL A 244 -26.17 -23.28 -24.38
CA VAL A 244 -25.47 -23.03 -25.65
C VAL A 244 -26.01 -21.74 -26.26
N ILE A 245 -25.18 -20.74 -26.35
CA ILE A 245 -25.50 -19.44 -26.94
C ILE A 245 -25.31 -19.53 -28.46
N PRO A 246 -26.30 -19.11 -29.27
CA PRO A 246 -26.21 -19.19 -30.73
C PRO A 246 -25.16 -18.27 -31.33
N GLU A 247 -24.58 -18.67 -32.48
CA GLU A 247 -23.60 -17.87 -33.25
C GLU A 247 -24.15 -16.52 -33.78
N THR A 248 -25.44 -16.29 -33.72
CA THR A 248 -26.06 -15.01 -34.07
C THR A 248 -25.87 -13.95 -33.00
N VAL A 249 -25.52 -14.34 -31.77
CA VAL A 249 -25.32 -13.45 -30.63
C VAL A 249 -23.93 -12.86 -30.72
N THR A 250 -23.84 -11.54 -30.76
CA THR A 250 -22.58 -10.80 -30.77
C THR A 250 -22.35 -10.02 -29.48
N HIS A 251 -23.40 -9.79 -28.69
CA HIS A 251 -23.35 -9.08 -27.41
C HIS A 251 -24.25 -9.77 -26.39
N ILE A 252 -23.82 -9.78 -25.13
CA ILE A 252 -24.58 -10.36 -24.01
C ILE A 252 -24.72 -9.30 -22.90
N HIS A 253 -25.92 -9.20 -22.34
CA HIS A 253 -26.19 -8.33 -21.19
C HIS A 253 -25.57 -8.89 -19.91
N SER A 254 -25.07 -8.01 -19.02
CA SER A 254 -24.44 -8.43 -17.76
C SER A 254 -25.35 -9.25 -16.84
N GLU A 255 -26.66 -9.02 -16.89
CA GLU A 255 -27.66 -9.72 -16.09
C GLU A 255 -28.38 -10.84 -16.89
N CYS A 256 -27.78 -11.28 -18.01
CA CYS A 256 -28.39 -12.27 -18.90
C CYS A 256 -28.78 -13.57 -18.19
N PHE A 257 -28.01 -13.99 -17.22
CA PHE A 257 -28.19 -15.23 -16.44
C PHE A 257 -28.73 -15.03 -15.02
N PHE A 258 -29.31 -13.85 -14.72
CA PHE A 258 -29.96 -13.62 -13.43
C PHE A 258 -31.42 -14.07 -13.46
N GLU A 259 -31.87 -14.73 -12.41
CA GLU A 259 -33.28 -15.04 -12.22
C GLU A 259 -34.03 -13.80 -11.75
N SER A 260 -35.07 -13.40 -12.48
CA SER A 260 -35.97 -12.39 -11.97
C SER A 260 -36.92 -13.04 -10.96
N SER A 261 -36.82 -12.70 -9.70
CA SER A 261 -37.79 -13.07 -8.68
C SER A 261 -39.08 -12.30 -8.87
N GLY A 262 -39.79 -12.49 -10.01
CA GLY A 262 -41.13 -11.96 -10.24
C GLY A 262 -41.29 -10.44 -10.11
N LEU A 263 -42.25 -9.88 -10.80
CA LEU A 263 -42.61 -8.46 -11.02
C LEU A 263 -42.59 -7.48 -9.79
N SER A 264 -42.12 -7.86 -8.62
CA SER A 264 -42.31 -7.03 -7.40
C SER A 264 -41.18 -6.97 -6.38
N ALA A 265 -40.08 -7.66 -6.57
CA ALA A 265 -39.00 -7.61 -5.56
C ALA A 265 -37.63 -7.45 -6.25
N GLY A 266 -37.03 -6.29 -6.12
CA GLY A 266 -35.74 -5.89 -6.69
C GLY A 266 -34.52 -6.63 -6.17
N TYR A 267 -34.53 -7.97 -6.17
CA TYR A 267 -33.35 -8.80 -5.94
C TYR A 267 -33.33 -9.86 -7.03
N GLU A 268 -32.54 -9.63 -8.05
CA GLU A 268 -32.19 -10.62 -9.04
C GLU A 268 -31.09 -11.51 -8.46
N HIS A 269 -31.23 -12.83 -8.53
CA HIS A 269 -30.22 -13.77 -8.12
C HIS A 269 -29.63 -14.47 -9.35
N PRO A 270 -28.34 -14.79 -9.37
CA PRO A 270 -27.76 -15.58 -10.43
C PRO A 270 -28.44 -16.96 -10.51
N ARG A 271 -28.50 -17.53 -11.70
CA ARG A 271 -29.00 -18.89 -11.90
C ARG A 271 -27.99 -19.89 -11.36
N TYR A 272 -28.32 -20.49 -10.24
CA TYR A 272 -27.43 -21.45 -9.54
C TYR A 272 -27.43 -22.84 -10.18
N ASP A 273 -28.38 -23.14 -11.07
CA ASP A 273 -28.61 -24.47 -11.67
C ASP A 273 -27.85 -24.72 -12.98
N ILE A 274 -27.11 -23.76 -13.49
CA ILE A 274 -26.33 -23.90 -14.74
C ILE A 274 -25.11 -24.79 -14.50
N GLU A 275 -25.03 -25.91 -15.22
CA GLU A 275 -23.91 -26.86 -15.16
C GLU A 275 -22.83 -26.61 -16.21
N SER A 276 -23.19 -26.14 -17.40
CA SER A 276 -22.23 -25.81 -18.44
C SER A 276 -22.69 -24.66 -19.33
N VAL A 277 -21.72 -23.88 -19.81
CA VAL A 277 -21.96 -22.78 -20.76
C VAL A 277 -21.01 -22.90 -21.96
N ILE A 278 -21.56 -22.78 -23.15
CA ILE A 278 -20.80 -22.68 -24.40
C ILE A 278 -21.14 -21.33 -25.05
N LEU A 279 -20.12 -20.45 -25.06
CA LEU A 279 -20.18 -19.14 -25.69
C LEU A 279 -19.71 -19.23 -27.17
N PRO A 280 -20.36 -18.54 -28.12
CA PRO A 280 -20.06 -18.60 -29.55
C PRO A 280 -18.79 -17.81 -29.91
N ASP A 281 -18.24 -18.13 -31.08
CA ASP A 281 -17.10 -17.44 -31.68
C ASP A 281 -17.42 -15.99 -32.12
N SER A 282 -18.70 -15.66 -32.30
CA SER A 282 -19.19 -14.33 -32.68
C SER A 282 -19.04 -13.26 -31.56
N LEU A 283 -18.89 -13.69 -30.30
CA LEU A 283 -18.67 -12.77 -29.18
C LEU A 283 -17.25 -12.23 -29.21
N THR A 284 -17.11 -10.93 -29.08
CA THR A 284 -15.80 -10.26 -28.97
C THR A 284 -15.52 -9.71 -27.58
N GLU A 285 -16.56 -9.45 -26.81
CA GLU A 285 -16.50 -8.92 -25.46
C GLU A 285 -17.49 -9.66 -24.56
N LEU A 286 -17.13 -9.80 -23.31
CA LEU A 286 -17.97 -10.35 -22.25
C LEU A 286 -18.18 -9.28 -21.16
N PRO A 287 -19.38 -9.17 -20.59
CA PRO A 287 -19.61 -8.27 -19.45
C PRO A 287 -18.94 -8.80 -18.19
N GLU A 288 -18.58 -7.87 -17.29
CA GLU A 288 -18.09 -8.23 -15.96
C GLU A 288 -19.16 -9.01 -15.17
N GLN A 289 -18.71 -9.94 -14.32
CA GLN A 289 -19.53 -10.70 -13.38
C GLN A 289 -20.61 -11.58 -14.01
N LEU A 290 -20.54 -11.86 -15.33
CA LEU A 290 -21.59 -12.55 -16.10
C LEU A 290 -22.04 -13.88 -15.46
N PHE A 291 -21.09 -14.64 -14.89
CA PHE A 291 -21.33 -15.94 -14.24
C PHE A 291 -20.97 -15.94 -12.75
N MET A 292 -20.84 -14.78 -12.16
CA MET A 292 -20.48 -14.68 -10.73
C MET A 292 -21.51 -15.43 -9.87
N TYR A 293 -21.03 -16.26 -8.94
CA TYR A 293 -21.85 -17.13 -8.07
C TYR A 293 -22.66 -18.23 -8.79
N CYS A 294 -22.36 -18.59 -10.05
CA CYS A 294 -22.95 -19.77 -10.70
C CYS A 294 -22.35 -21.05 -10.09
N GLN A 295 -22.82 -21.42 -8.91
CA GLN A 295 -22.15 -22.44 -8.08
C GLN A 295 -22.18 -23.86 -8.66
N GLU A 296 -23.21 -24.25 -9.45
CA GLU A 296 -23.29 -25.59 -10.06
C GLU A 296 -22.52 -25.70 -11.38
N MET A 297 -21.96 -24.60 -11.91
CA MET A 297 -21.27 -24.59 -13.19
C MET A 297 -19.97 -25.38 -13.13
N LYS A 298 -19.80 -26.35 -14.01
CA LYS A 298 -18.64 -27.26 -14.10
C LYS A 298 -17.75 -26.98 -15.31
N LEU A 299 -18.36 -26.47 -16.39
CA LEU A 299 -17.68 -26.24 -17.66
C LEU A 299 -18.03 -24.86 -18.21
N LEU A 300 -17.04 -24.10 -18.61
CA LEU A 300 -17.17 -22.89 -19.40
C LEU A 300 -16.31 -23.00 -20.66
N HIS A 301 -16.94 -22.93 -21.84
CA HIS A 301 -16.26 -22.76 -23.11
C HIS A 301 -16.42 -21.32 -23.59
N ILE A 302 -15.31 -20.68 -23.93
CA ILE A 302 -15.26 -19.30 -24.42
C ILE A 302 -14.86 -19.28 -25.88
N GLY A 303 -15.72 -18.71 -26.74
CA GLY A 303 -15.52 -18.64 -28.18
C GLY A 303 -14.29 -17.87 -28.62
N SER A 304 -13.78 -18.15 -29.80
CA SER A 304 -12.50 -17.66 -30.33
C SER A 304 -12.46 -16.14 -30.60
N GLY A 305 -13.60 -15.46 -30.64
CA GLY A 305 -13.69 -14.02 -30.83
C GLY A 305 -13.27 -13.21 -29.57
N VAL A 306 -13.34 -13.83 -28.39
CA VAL A 306 -13.01 -13.16 -27.12
C VAL A 306 -11.50 -13.03 -26.97
N THR A 307 -11.03 -11.80 -26.78
CA THR A 307 -9.60 -11.48 -26.56
C THR A 307 -9.28 -11.02 -25.14
N ALA A 308 -10.31 -10.73 -24.35
CA ALA A 308 -10.18 -10.30 -22.95
C ALA A 308 -11.25 -10.95 -22.06
N ILE A 309 -10.83 -11.57 -20.97
CA ILE A 309 -11.73 -12.02 -19.91
C ILE A 309 -11.95 -10.84 -18.97
N PRO A 310 -13.19 -10.42 -18.70
CA PRO A 310 -13.46 -9.30 -17.80
C PRO A 310 -13.26 -9.68 -16.32
N ALA A 311 -13.26 -8.64 -15.48
CA ALA A 311 -13.17 -8.82 -14.04
C ALA A 311 -14.34 -9.64 -13.49
N ARG A 312 -14.02 -10.54 -12.57
CA ARG A 312 -15.00 -11.37 -11.83
C ARG A 312 -15.92 -12.21 -12.71
N LEU A 313 -15.53 -12.54 -13.93
CA LEU A 313 -16.38 -13.29 -14.86
C LEU A 313 -17.05 -14.50 -14.20
N CYS A 314 -16.28 -15.31 -13.45
CA CYS A 314 -16.71 -16.54 -12.77
C CYS A 314 -16.28 -16.51 -11.28
N ALA A 315 -16.26 -15.35 -10.62
CA ALA A 315 -15.90 -15.30 -9.22
C ALA A 315 -16.87 -16.15 -8.38
N ASP A 316 -16.32 -16.92 -7.42
CA ASP A 316 -17.04 -17.78 -6.50
C ASP A 316 -17.92 -18.85 -7.18
N CYS A 317 -17.44 -19.40 -8.32
CA CYS A 317 -18.03 -20.57 -8.97
C CYS A 317 -17.38 -21.85 -8.40
N ASP A 318 -17.87 -22.31 -7.25
CA ASP A 318 -17.24 -23.36 -6.45
C ASP A 318 -17.02 -24.69 -7.19
N TYR A 319 -17.93 -25.08 -8.07
CA TYR A 319 -17.89 -26.36 -8.81
C TYR A 319 -17.31 -26.24 -10.22
N LEU A 320 -16.79 -25.07 -10.63
CA LEU A 320 -16.16 -24.90 -11.93
C LEU A 320 -14.86 -25.73 -12.03
N GLU A 321 -14.89 -26.81 -12.81
CA GLU A 321 -13.80 -27.77 -12.97
C GLU A 321 -12.93 -27.47 -14.19
N THR A 322 -13.56 -26.99 -15.27
CA THR A 322 -12.92 -26.84 -16.58
C THR A 322 -13.28 -25.51 -17.24
N VAL A 323 -12.26 -24.79 -17.69
CA VAL A 323 -12.41 -23.59 -18.51
C VAL A 323 -11.59 -23.74 -19.78
N GLU A 324 -12.27 -23.64 -20.92
CA GLU A 324 -11.65 -23.66 -22.24
C GLU A 324 -11.50 -22.22 -22.76
N LEU A 325 -10.25 -21.72 -22.73
CA LEU A 325 -9.89 -20.39 -23.16
C LEU A 325 -9.47 -20.38 -24.65
N PRO A 326 -9.81 -19.33 -25.42
CA PRO A 326 -9.41 -19.20 -26.81
C PRO A 326 -7.91 -18.92 -26.96
N ASP A 327 -7.28 -19.47 -28.01
CA ASP A 327 -5.85 -19.29 -28.30
C ASP A 327 -5.44 -17.81 -28.56
N GLY A 328 -6.41 -16.94 -28.88
CA GLY A 328 -6.20 -15.50 -29.14
C GLY A 328 -6.35 -14.60 -27.91
N LEU A 329 -6.61 -15.18 -26.73
CA LEU A 329 -6.84 -14.42 -25.50
C LEU A 329 -5.59 -13.64 -25.10
N ARG A 330 -5.74 -12.35 -24.78
CA ARG A 330 -4.64 -11.45 -24.37
C ARG A 330 -4.66 -11.08 -22.90
N THR A 331 -5.84 -10.88 -22.31
CA THR A 331 -5.93 -10.43 -20.92
C THR A 331 -6.95 -11.23 -20.12
N ILE A 332 -6.67 -11.45 -18.85
CA ILE A 332 -7.60 -11.98 -17.85
C ILE A 332 -7.72 -10.92 -16.74
N GLY A 333 -8.94 -10.46 -16.48
CA GLY A 333 -9.24 -9.39 -15.53
C GLY A 333 -9.10 -9.79 -14.05
N ASP A 334 -9.24 -8.81 -13.19
CA ASP A 334 -9.14 -8.98 -11.73
C ASP A 334 -10.20 -9.95 -11.21
N GLU A 335 -9.80 -10.85 -10.32
CA GLU A 335 -10.68 -11.83 -9.68
C GLU A 335 -11.50 -12.69 -10.68
N ALA A 336 -11.12 -12.79 -11.96
CA ALA A 336 -11.93 -13.42 -13.01
C ALA A 336 -12.39 -14.84 -12.65
N PHE A 337 -11.56 -15.64 -12.00
CA PHE A 337 -11.82 -17.00 -11.52
C PHE A 337 -11.53 -17.16 -10.03
N SER A 338 -11.53 -16.06 -9.27
CA SER A 338 -11.29 -16.09 -7.82
C SER A 338 -12.35 -16.95 -7.13
N GLY A 339 -11.96 -17.78 -6.18
CA GLY A 339 -12.91 -18.64 -5.45
C GLY A 339 -13.33 -19.91 -6.21
N CYS A 340 -12.86 -20.15 -7.43
CA CYS A 340 -13.16 -21.40 -8.17
C CYS A 340 -12.38 -22.59 -7.56
N VAL A 341 -12.83 -23.07 -6.42
CA VAL A 341 -12.10 -24.08 -5.60
C VAL A 341 -12.04 -25.47 -6.22
N SER A 342 -12.75 -25.72 -7.33
CA SER A 342 -12.69 -26.97 -8.08
C SER A 342 -11.95 -26.86 -9.41
N LEU A 343 -11.43 -25.70 -9.79
CA LEU A 343 -10.83 -25.44 -11.10
C LEU A 343 -9.48 -26.15 -11.23
N GLN A 344 -9.45 -27.25 -12.01
CA GLN A 344 -8.27 -28.08 -12.24
C GLN A 344 -7.83 -28.03 -13.69
N ASN A 345 -8.76 -27.89 -14.62
CA ASN A 345 -8.52 -27.99 -16.07
C ASN A 345 -8.66 -26.61 -16.73
N ILE A 346 -7.59 -25.86 -16.73
CA ILE A 346 -7.49 -24.61 -17.47
C ILE A 346 -6.13 -24.54 -18.14
N ARG A 347 -6.11 -24.23 -19.42
CA ARG A 347 -4.88 -23.98 -20.17
C ARG A 347 -4.83 -22.50 -20.53
N ILE A 348 -3.91 -21.78 -19.95
CA ILE A 348 -3.65 -20.39 -20.29
C ILE A 348 -2.86 -20.34 -21.59
N PRO A 349 -3.36 -19.68 -22.64
CA PRO A 349 -2.71 -19.65 -23.95
C PRO A 349 -1.47 -18.76 -23.94
N ASN A 350 -0.52 -19.02 -24.89
CA ASN A 350 0.74 -18.28 -24.97
C ASN A 350 0.57 -16.82 -25.44
N SER A 351 -0.61 -16.45 -25.92
CA SER A 351 -0.98 -15.07 -26.32
C SER A 351 -1.22 -14.13 -25.16
N ILE A 352 -1.35 -14.65 -23.92
CA ILE A 352 -1.63 -13.85 -22.72
C ILE A 352 -0.51 -12.84 -22.48
N GLU A 353 -0.89 -11.58 -22.31
CA GLU A 353 -0.04 -10.43 -22.04
C GLU A 353 -0.17 -9.96 -20.59
N GLU A 354 -1.35 -10.14 -19.97
CA GLU A 354 -1.64 -9.65 -18.62
C GLU A 354 -2.69 -10.53 -17.91
N ILE A 355 -2.44 -10.75 -16.61
CA ILE A 355 -3.37 -11.42 -15.70
C ILE A 355 -3.59 -10.49 -14.51
N GLY A 356 -4.85 -10.20 -14.21
CA GLY A 356 -5.28 -9.28 -13.16
C GLY A 356 -5.05 -9.77 -11.74
N GLU A 357 -5.31 -8.89 -10.78
CA GLU A 357 -5.15 -9.18 -9.34
C GLU A 357 -6.12 -10.30 -8.92
N ASP A 358 -5.63 -11.25 -8.14
CA ASP A 358 -6.42 -12.38 -7.62
C ASP A 358 -7.22 -13.18 -8.68
N ALA A 359 -6.87 -13.10 -9.96
CA ALA A 359 -7.61 -13.73 -11.04
C ALA A 359 -7.85 -15.23 -10.82
N PHE A 360 -6.92 -15.93 -10.16
CA PHE A 360 -6.99 -17.37 -9.85
C PHE A 360 -6.84 -17.66 -8.36
N ARG A 361 -7.23 -16.75 -7.52
CA ARG A 361 -7.16 -16.95 -6.07
C ARG A 361 -7.98 -18.17 -5.67
N SER A 362 -7.39 -19.01 -4.80
CA SER A 362 -7.97 -20.26 -4.29
C SER A 362 -8.23 -21.35 -5.36
N CYS A 363 -7.68 -21.21 -6.58
CA CYS A 363 -7.82 -22.23 -7.61
C CYS A 363 -6.81 -23.37 -7.39
N PRO A 364 -7.24 -24.67 -7.38
CA PRO A 364 -6.37 -25.81 -7.07
C PRO A 364 -5.23 -26.01 -8.06
N PHE A 365 -5.41 -25.69 -9.34
CA PHE A 365 -4.36 -25.89 -10.35
C PHE A 365 -3.07 -25.13 -10.03
N LEU A 366 -3.14 -24.06 -9.23
CA LEU A 366 -1.97 -23.32 -8.77
C LEU A 366 -1.09 -24.16 -7.83
N ALA A 367 -1.71 -25.00 -6.96
CA ALA A 367 -0.99 -25.82 -5.99
C ALA A 367 -0.25 -27.01 -6.63
N GLU A 368 -0.69 -27.48 -7.79
CA GLU A 368 -0.08 -28.62 -8.49
C GLU A 368 1.10 -28.22 -9.37
N SER A 369 1.37 -26.92 -9.55
CA SER A 369 2.33 -26.42 -10.53
C SER A 369 3.78 -26.32 -10.01
N GLY A 370 4.09 -26.72 -8.77
CA GLY A 370 5.41 -26.60 -8.13
C GLY A 370 5.67 -25.21 -7.53
N ASP A 371 6.92 -24.91 -7.17
CA ASP A 371 7.30 -23.68 -6.48
C ASP A 371 7.05 -22.42 -7.32
N TRP A 372 7.20 -22.54 -8.63
CA TRP A 372 7.01 -21.47 -9.60
C TRP A 372 5.85 -21.81 -10.54
N VAL A 373 4.76 -21.11 -10.41
CA VAL A 373 3.59 -21.22 -11.30
C VAL A 373 3.81 -20.31 -12.52
N ILE A 374 4.27 -20.93 -13.62
CA ILE A 374 4.56 -20.22 -14.86
C ILE A 374 3.56 -20.67 -15.93
N CYS A 375 2.84 -19.72 -16.51
CA CYS A 375 1.86 -19.95 -17.55
C CYS A 375 2.33 -19.37 -18.87
N GLY A 376 1.84 -19.95 -20.00
CA GLY A 376 2.17 -19.46 -21.33
C GLY A 376 3.66 -19.33 -21.62
N ASP A 377 4.50 -20.22 -21.06
CA ASP A 377 5.95 -20.29 -21.19
C ASP A 377 6.74 -19.07 -20.63
N SER A 378 6.08 -17.98 -20.24
CA SER A 378 6.81 -16.75 -19.88
C SER A 378 6.16 -15.87 -18.82
N LEU A 379 4.97 -16.21 -18.34
CA LEU A 379 4.24 -15.44 -17.34
C LEU A 379 4.39 -16.08 -15.95
N LEU A 380 5.04 -15.40 -15.01
CA LEU A 380 5.04 -15.81 -13.63
C LEU A 380 3.74 -15.38 -12.97
N LEU A 381 2.87 -16.33 -12.72
CA LEU A 381 1.60 -16.11 -12.05
C LEU A 381 1.74 -16.11 -10.54
N ARG A 382 2.54 -17.03 -9.98
CA ARG A 382 2.77 -17.11 -8.53
C ARG A 382 4.07 -17.82 -8.18
N TYR A 383 4.72 -17.36 -7.12
CA TYR A 383 5.73 -18.09 -6.37
C TYR A 383 5.10 -18.64 -5.08
N GLN A 384 5.20 -19.95 -4.87
CA GLN A 384 4.66 -20.66 -3.70
C GLN A 384 5.66 -21.59 -3.05
N GLY A 385 6.96 -21.47 -3.43
CA GLY A 385 8.05 -22.19 -2.82
C GLY A 385 8.36 -21.75 -1.39
N THR A 386 9.18 -22.52 -0.71
CA THR A 386 9.56 -22.28 0.69
C THR A 386 10.86 -21.49 0.83
N ASP A 387 11.63 -21.32 -0.25
CA ASP A 387 12.87 -20.57 -0.22
C ASP A 387 12.61 -19.08 0.10
N ARG A 388 13.47 -18.52 0.92
CA ARG A 388 13.37 -17.14 1.40
C ARG A 388 14.11 -16.14 0.52
N VAL A 389 15.21 -16.57 -0.08
CA VAL A 389 15.99 -15.77 -1.01
C VAL A 389 15.91 -16.42 -2.38
N VAL A 390 15.23 -15.78 -3.30
CA VAL A 390 14.87 -16.40 -4.57
C VAL A 390 15.30 -15.58 -5.77
N THR A 391 15.61 -16.28 -6.86
CA THR A 391 15.81 -15.66 -8.17
C THR A 391 14.72 -16.14 -9.11
N VAL A 392 14.01 -15.21 -9.75
CA VAL A 392 12.99 -15.53 -10.75
C VAL A 392 13.64 -16.35 -11.86
N PRO A 393 13.05 -17.48 -12.28
CA PRO A 393 13.64 -18.35 -13.30
C PRO A 393 13.89 -17.65 -14.64
N GLU A 394 14.95 -18.05 -15.33
CA GLU A 394 15.17 -17.64 -16.71
C GLU A 394 14.06 -18.14 -17.63
N GLY A 395 13.65 -17.31 -18.59
CA GLY A 395 12.50 -17.55 -19.46
C GLY A 395 11.25 -16.77 -19.07
N VAL A 396 11.10 -16.42 -17.78
CA VAL A 396 10.01 -15.54 -17.33
C VAL A 396 10.20 -14.14 -17.94
N ARG A 397 9.19 -13.66 -18.65
CA ARG A 397 9.18 -12.32 -19.28
C ARG A 397 8.30 -11.32 -18.55
N THR A 398 7.23 -11.80 -17.94
CA THR A 398 6.28 -10.96 -17.19
C THR A 398 6.09 -11.52 -15.79
N VAL A 399 6.17 -10.65 -14.79
CA VAL A 399 5.75 -10.95 -13.43
C VAL A 399 4.35 -10.40 -13.26
N CYS A 400 3.37 -11.29 -13.12
CA CYS A 400 1.96 -10.95 -13.03
C CYS A 400 1.61 -10.30 -11.69
N SER A 401 0.40 -9.73 -11.60
CA SER A 401 -0.14 -9.21 -10.36
C SER A 401 -0.19 -10.30 -9.30
N ASP A 402 0.12 -9.93 -8.04
CA ASP A 402 0.16 -10.83 -6.90
C ASP A 402 1.10 -12.05 -7.00
N ALA A 403 2.08 -12.03 -7.92
CA ALA A 403 2.99 -13.17 -8.11
C ALA A 403 3.75 -13.57 -6.83
N PHE A 404 4.01 -12.63 -5.95
CA PHE A 404 4.68 -12.86 -4.66
C PHE A 404 3.77 -12.67 -3.44
N ARG A 405 2.44 -12.55 -3.65
CA ARG A 405 1.49 -12.48 -2.54
C ARG A 405 1.51 -13.78 -1.74
N ASP A 406 1.49 -13.66 -0.43
CA ASP A 406 1.53 -14.78 0.52
C ASP A 406 2.76 -15.72 0.33
N SER A 407 3.78 -15.24 -0.40
CA SER A 407 5.01 -16.00 -0.62
C SER A 407 5.91 -15.98 0.61
N ALA A 408 6.74 -17.01 0.71
CA ALA A 408 7.76 -17.12 1.74
C ALA A 408 8.99 -16.21 1.49
N ALA A 409 9.10 -15.61 0.30
CA ALA A 409 10.28 -14.87 -0.12
C ALA A 409 10.47 -13.56 0.68
N VAL A 410 11.66 -13.35 1.20
CA VAL A 410 12.09 -12.11 1.85
C VAL A 410 13.03 -11.30 0.96
N SER A 411 13.66 -11.92 -0.02
CA SER A 411 14.50 -11.26 -1.04
C SER A 411 14.23 -11.88 -2.40
N VAL A 412 13.96 -11.03 -3.38
CA VAL A 412 13.69 -11.45 -4.75
C VAL A 412 14.66 -10.76 -5.70
N THR A 413 15.30 -11.55 -6.56
CA THR A 413 16.13 -11.09 -7.67
C THR A 413 15.47 -11.46 -8.99
N LEU A 414 15.33 -10.51 -9.91
CA LEU A 414 14.80 -10.78 -11.24
C LEU A 414 15.88 -11.36 -12.15
N SER A 415 15.52 -12.41 -12.92
CA SER A 415 16.39 -12.94 -13.95
C SER A 415 16.51 -11.99 -15.14
N SER A 416 17.54 -12.19 -15.97
CA SER A 416 17.82 -11.36 -17.13
C SER A 416 16.72 -11.37 -18.20
N SER A 417 15.81 -12.32 -18.15
CA SER A 417 14.72 -12.50 -19.12
C SER A 417 13.49 -11.61 -18.86
N VAL A 418 13.32 -11.10 -17.63
CA VAL A 418 12.13 -10.30 -17.24
C VAL A 418 12.10 -8.97 -17.99
N ARG A 419 10.94 -8.62 -18.56
CA ARG A 419 10.71 -7.40 -19.37
C ARG A 419 9.56 -6.55 -18.88
N LYS A 420 8.57 -7.15 -18.21
CA LYS A 420 7.35 -6.47 -17.74
C LYS A 420 7.03 -6.85 -16.30
N LEU A 421 6.66 -5.86 -15.52
CA LEU A 421 6.07 -6.02 -14.19
C LEU A 421 4.63 -5.51 -14.24
N CYS A 422 3.71 -6.25 -13.68
CA CYS A 422 2.33 -5.81 -13.54
C CYS A 422 2.14 -5.08 -12.19
N ARG A 423 1.03 -4.39 -12.03
CA ARG A 423 0.63 -3.80 -10.76
C ARG A 423 0.58 -4.89 -9.68
N ASN A 424 0.96 -4.58 -8.44
CA ASN A 424 0.98 -5.49 -7.30
C ASN A 424 1.88 -6.73 -7.46
N SER A 425 2.77 -6.80 -8.46
CA SER A 425 3.64 -7.98 -8.70
C SER A 425 4.38 -8.42 -7.45
N PHE A 426 4.82 -7.46 -6.62
CA PHE A 426 5.55 -7.70 -5.38
C PHE A 426 4.74 -7.29 -4.14
N ARG A 427 3.44 -7.49 -4.18
CA ARG A 427 2.61 -7.38 -2.99
C ARG A 427 2.97 -8.52 -2.03
N SER A 428 3.66 -8.20 -0.95
CA SER A 428 4.13 -9.18 0.04
C SER A 428 4.38 -8.52 1.38
N GLU A 429 3.95 -9.16 2.45
CA GLU A 429 4.24 -8.71 3.82
C GLU A 429 5.63 -9.13 4.31
N LEU A 430 6.24 -10.13 3.67
CA LEU A 430 7.55 -10.65 4.06
C LEU A 430 8.71 -10.03 3.29
N LEU A 431 8.48 -9.48 2.11
CA LEU A 431 9.53 -9.00 1.22
C LEU A 431 10.27 -7.79 1.83
N LEU A 432 11.59 -7.91 1.93
CA LEU A 432 12.49 -6.86 2.42
C LEU A 432 13.34 -6.26 1.32
N GLU A 433 13.71 -7.04 0.30
CA GLU A 433 14.60 -6.60 -0.78
C GLU A 433 14.12 -7.07 -2.14
N LEU A 434 14.23 -6.18 -3.12
CA LEU A 434 13.97 -6.48 -4.52
C LEU A 434 15.13 -5.99 -5.38
N THR A 435 15.70 -6.87 -6.18
CA THR A 435 16.72 -6.53 -7.17
C THR A 435 16.15 -6.69 -8.58
N LEU A 436 16.06 -5.58 -9.30
CA LEU A 436 15.63 -5.55 -10.71
C LEU A 436 16.78 -5.94 -11.64
N ASN A 437 16.45 -6.37 -12.85
CA ASN A 437 17.41 -6.79 -13.87
C ASN A 437 17.59 -5.76 -14.99
N ASP A 438 18.69 -5.86 -15.74
CA ASP A 438 19.00 -4.99 -16.88
C ASP A 438 18.06 -5.13 -18.09
N GLY A 439 17.08 -6.03 -18.02
CA GLY A 439 16.07 -6.21 -19.06
C GLY A 439 14.86 -5.30 -18.95
N LEU A 440 14.66 -4.71 -17.78
CA LEU A 440 13.56 -3.80 -17.51
C LEU A 440 13.89 -2.38 -17.98
N THR A 441 12.87 -1.67 -18.48
CA THR A 441 12.95 -0.27 -18.89
C THR A 441 12.07 0.66 -18.06
N ALA A 442 11.06 0.09 -17.40
CA ALA A 442 10.10 0.86 -16.61
C ALA A 442 9.69 0.13 -15.32
N LEU A 443 9.41 0.92 -14.30
CA LEU A 443 8.78 0.50 -13.05
C LEU A 443 7.38 1.13 -12.98
N PRO A 444 6.31 0.38 -13.25
CA PRO A 444 4.96 0.91 -13.38
C PRO A 444 4.31 1.28 -12.03
N TYR A 445 3.10 1.85 -12.11
CA TYR A 445 2.27 2.18 -10.96
C TYR A 445 1.99 0.95 -10.08
N GLY A 446 2.12 1.10 -8.73
CA GLY A 446 1.67 0.12 -7.75
C GLY A 446 2.38 -1.24 -7.80
N VAL A 447 3.60 -1.32 -8.31
CA VAL A 447 4.39 -2.58 -8.38
C VAL A 447 4.74 -3.09 -6.99
N LEU A 448 5.06 -2.17 -6.07
CA LEU A 448 5.50 -2.44 -4.71
C LEU A 448 4.37 -2.09 -3.73
N GLU A 449 3.50 -3.02 -3.44
CA GLU A 449 2.60 -2.99 -2.28
C GLU A 449 3.14 -3.93 -1.20
N CYS A 450 4.35 -3.63 -0.73
CA CYS A 450 5.03 -4.40 0.30
C CYS A 450 4.67 -3.89 1.69
N SER A 451 5.05 -4.67 2.71
CA SER A 451 4.96 -4.21 4.09
C SER A 451 5.86 -2.99 4.32
N HIS A 452 5.56 -2.20 5.33
CA HIS A 452 6.41 -1.09 5.80
C HIS A 452 7.82 -1.54 6.25
N LEU A 453 8.06 -2.84 6.28
CA LEU A 453 9.38 -3.43 6.59
C LEU A 453 10.28 -3.56 5.36
N PHE A 454 9.78 -3.32 4.13
CA PHE A 454 10.59 -3.30 2.92
C PHE A 454 11.76 -2.33 3.07
N ARG A 455 12.98 -2.76 2.70
CA ARG A 455 14.23 -2.08 3.05
C ARG A 455 15.02 -1.58 1.85
N GLN A 456 15.02 -2.32 0.74
CA GLN A 456 15.91 -2.01 -0.37
C GLN A 456 15.30 -2.37 -1.72
N LEU A 457 15.37 -1.42 -2.64
CA LEU A 457 15.10 -1.61 -4.07
C LEU A 457 16.39 -1.35 -4.83
N THR A 458 16.90 -2.36 -5.55
CA THR A 458 18.05 -2.21 -6.46
C THR A 458 17.55 -2.06 -7.88
N VAL A 459 17.88 -0.91 -8.50
CA VAL A 459 17.39 -0.51 -9.82
C VAL A 459 18.58 -0.37 -10.78
N PRO A 460 18.62 -1.14 -11.87
CA PRO A 460 19.66 -1.03 -12.88
C PRO A 460 19.51 0.23 -13.75
N GLU A 461 20.58 0.61 -14.45
CA GLU A 461 20.60 1.78 -15.32
C GLU A 461 19.61 1.70 -16.51
N SER A 462 19.24 0.48 -16.90
CA SER A 462 18.27 0.23 -17.96
C SER A 462 16.86 0.74 -17.66
N VAL A 463 16.50 0.87 -16.39
CA VAL A 463 15.21 1.42 -15.95
C VAL A 463 15.28 2.94 -16.03
N THR A 464 14.63 3.49 -17.06
CA THR A 464 14.64 4.94 -17.35
C THR A 464 13.31 5.63 -17.00
N ASP A 465 12.26 4.85 -16.82
CA ASP A 465 10.92 5.34 -16.45
C ASP A 465 10.47 4.70 -15.13
N ILE A 466 10.39 5.50 -14.08
CA ILE A 466 9.92 5.06 -12.76
C ILE A 466 8.67 5.87 -12.40
N ASN A 467 7.53 5.19 -12.31
CA ASN A 467 6.30 5.84 -11.87
C ASN A 467 6.46 6.30 -10.42
N PRO A 468 6.19 7.57 -10.08
CA PRO A 468 6.30 8.08 -8.70
C PRO A 468 5.45 7.33 -7.68
N TYR A 469 4.39 6.66 -8.13
CA TYR A 469 3.49 5.86 -7.31
C TYR A 469 3.72 4.35 -7.51
N CYS A 470 4.94 3.93 -7.85
CA CYS A 470 5.29 2.51 -7.91
C CYS A 470 5.25 1.82 -6.55
N CYS A 471 5.26 2.59 -5.46
CA CYS A 471 5.13 2.15 -4.06
C CYS A 471 4.17 3.07 -3.30
N ALA A 472 3.74 2.64 -2.11
CA ALA A 472 2.92 3.47 -1.23
C ALA A 472 3.73 4.69 -0.71
N PRO A 473 3.09 5.87 -0.56
CA PRO A 473 3.79 7.13 -0.22
C PRO A 473 4.45 7.15 1.17
N ASP A 474 4.02 6.29 2.07
CA ASP A 474 4.52 6.15 3.45
C ASP A 474 5.64 5.12 3.61
N MET A 475 6.00 4.42 2.54
CA MET A 475 7.12 3.47 2.55
C MET A 475 8.46 4.20 2.63
N VAL A 476 9.34 3.72 3.50
CA VAL A 476 10.71 4.23 3.65
C VAL A 476 11.71 3.09 3.44
N PHE A 477 12.44 3.16 2.34
CA PHE A 477 13.44 2.15 1.97
C PHE A 477 14.62 2.80 1.22
N THR A 478 15.72 2.09 1.08
CA THR A 478 16.88 2.55 0.32
C THR A 478 16.73 2.18 -1.14
N VAL A 479 16.90 3.16 -2.02
CA VAL A 479 17.01 2.93 -3.47
C VAL A 479 18.49 2.81 -3.81
N THR A 480 18.89 1.70 -4.44
CA THR A 480 20.25 1.46 -4.90
C THR A 480 20.27 1.50 -6.42
N GLY A 481 21.20 2.26 -6.99
CA GLY A 481 21.32 2.43 -8.45
C GLY A 481 22.57 3.19 -8.86
N GLU A 482 22.75 3.45 -10.16
CA GLU A 482 23.85 4.25 -10.65
C GLU A 482 23.61 5.75 -10.41
N LYS A 483 24.68 6.47 -10.14
CA LYS A 483 24.62 7.93 -9.97
C LYS A 483 24.20 8.61 -11.28
N GLY A 484 23.24 9.52 -11.23
CA GLY A 484 22.66 10.21 -12.38
C GLY A 484 21.55 9.44 -13.10
N SER A 485 21.20 8.24 -12.61
CA SER A 485 20.13 7.41 -13.19
C SER A 485 18.72 7.86 -12.77
N ALA A 486 17.70 7.27 -13.39
CA ALA A 486 16.32 7.46 -12.99
C ALA A 486 16.06 7.01 -11.53
N ALA A 487 16.83 6.04 -11.01
CA ALA A 487 16.76 5.60 -9.62
C ALA A 487 17.15 6.71 -8.63
N GLU A 488 18.23 7.46 -8.90
CA GLU A 488 18.63 8.60 -8.06
C GLU A 488 17.58 9.72 -8.09
N LEU A 489 17.06 10.01 -9.30
CA LEU A 489 16.01 11.01 -9.48
C LEU A 489 14.73 10.64 -8.72
N PHE A 490 14.28 9.40 -8.85
CA PHE A 490 13.12 8.87 -8.13
C PHE A 490 13.32 8.94 -6.62
N ALA A 491 14.48 8.48 -6.10
CA ALA A 491 14.78 8.55 -4.67
C ALA A 491 14.70 9.98 -4.14
N GLY A 492 15.24 10.96 -4.90
CA GLY A 492 15.17 12.38 -4.55
C GLY A 492 13.75 12.93 -4.54
N GLN A 493 12.92 12.58 -5.52
CA GLN A 493 11.51 13.01 -5.60
C GLN A 493 10.65 12.40 -4.50
N ALA A 494 10.88 11.12 -4.17
CA ALA A 494 10.17 10.40 -3.13
C ALA A 494 10.74 10.62 -1.72
N HIS A 495 11.78 11.43 -1.57
CA HIS A 495 12.50 11.66 -0.31
C HIS A 495 13.06 10.39 0.32
N LEU A 496 13.48 9.43 -0.49
CA LEU A 496 14.05 8.15 -0.06
C LEU A 496 15.58 8.22 -0.03
N PRO A 497 16.24 7.46 0.86
CA PRO A 497 17.68 7.29 0.83
C PRO A 497 18.15 6.69 -0.50
N PHE A 498 19.23 7.26 -1.08
CA PHE A 498 19.85 6.73 -2.29
C PHE A 498 21.25 6.19 -1.99
N ARG A 499 21.59 5.05 -2.59
CA ARG A 499 22.91 4.44 -2.53
C ARG A 499 23.40 4.13 -3.95
N GLN A 500 24.64 4.48 -4.27
CA GLN A 500 25.22 4.10 -5.56
C GLN A 500 25.54 2.60 -5.59
N THR A 501 25.26 1.95 -6.72
CA THR A 501 25.58 0.53 -6.93
C THR A 501 27.06 0.26 -6.73
N GLY A 502 27.41 -0.81 -6.02
CA GLY A 502 28.80 -1.18 -5.71
C GLY A 502 29.52 -0.28 -4.73
N SER A 503 28.88 0.81 -4.26
CA SER A 503 29.41 1.58 -3.15
C SER A 503 28.88 0.99 -1.85
N PHE A 504 29.74 0.36 -1.09
CA PHE A 504 29.49 0.24 0.34
C PHE A 504 29.58 1.66 0.94
N PRO A 505 28.83 1.98 2.00
CA PRO A 505 29.08 3.21 2.75
C PRO A 505 30.58 3.27 3.03
N GLU A 506 31.25 4.38 2.70
CA GLU A 506 32.61 4.65 3.18
C GLU A 506 32.52 4.92 4.68
N GLY A 507 32.11 3.90 5.43
CA GLY A 507 32.03 3.94 6.87
C GLY A 507 33.29 3.38 7.50
N LYS A 508 33.59 3.86 8.68
CA LYS A 508 34.60 3.24 9.52
C LYS A 508 34.16 1.81 9.83
N ASP A 509 35.08 0.85 9.75
CA ASP A 509 34.83 -0.51 10.20
C ASP A 509 34.35 -0.48 11.66
N MET A 510 33.11 -0.94 11.85
CA MET A 510 32.44 -0.98 13.14
C MET A 510 32.50 -2.36 13.80
N THR A 511 33.26 -3.31 13.24
CA THR A 511 33.48 -4.63 13.83
C THR A 511 34.04 -4.46 15.24
N LEU A 512 33.45 -5.16 16.21
CA LEU A 512 33.93 -5.16 17.57
C LEU A 512 35.20 -5.98 17.66
N ASP A 513 36.23 -5.39 18.29
CA ASP A 513 37.33 -6.13 18.86
C ASP A 513 36.89 -6.59 20.27
N PHE A 514 36.65 -7.86 20.41
CA PHE A 514 36.09 -8.40 21.64
C PHE A 514 37.02 -8.24 22.85
N GLU A 515 38.34 -8.11 22.64
CA GLU A 515 39.32 -7.92 23.73
C GLU A 515 39.28 -6.48 24.26
N THR A 516 38.93 -5.50 23.42
CA THR A 516 38.98 -4.08 23.80
C THR A 516 37.61 -3.43 23.90
N ASP A 517 36.68 -3.75 22.99
CA ASP A 517 35.37 -3.10 22.88
C ASP A 517 34.32 -3.69 23.83
N CYS A 518 34.55 -4.85 24.42
CA CYS A 518 33.59 -5.57 25.25
C CYS A 518 34.00 -5.61 26.72
N TRP A 519 33.05 -5.92 27.60
CA TRP A 519 33.32 -6.02 29.05
C TRP A 519 34.22 -7.22 29.35
N SER A 520 35.23 -7.00 30.22
CA SER A 520 36.12 -8.07 30.72
C SER A 520 35.52 -8.89 31.88
N PHE A 521 34.32 -8.56 32.32
CA PHE A 521 33.58 -9.27 33.36
C PHE A 521 32.26 -9.81 32.80
N ARG A 522 31.76 -10.91 33.40
CA ARG A 522 30.55 -11.57 32.98
C ARG A 522 29.28 -11.01 33.63
N ASN A 523 28.15 -11.27 33.04
CA ASN A 523 26.81 -10.97 33.56
C ASN A 523 26.43 -12.01 34.63
N ALA A 524 26.93 -11.85 35.85
CA ALA A 524 26.72 -12.79 36.94
C ALA A 524 26.50 -12.09 38.29
N ALA A 525 25.77 -12.76 39.17
CA ALA A 525 25.44 -12.20 40.50
C ALA A 525 26.66 -11.94 41.37
N ASP A 526 27.75 -12.67 41.19
CA ASP A 526 29.02 -12.44 41.88
C ASP A 526 29.72 -11.12 41.47
N VAL A 527 29.37 -10.60 40.29
CA VAL A 527 29.86 -9.32 39.75
C VAL A 527 28.91 -8.16 40.09
N PHE A 528 27.62 -8.36 39.93
CA PHE A 528 26.58 -7.31 40.05
C PHE A 528 25.92 -7.25 41.43
N GLY A 529 26.07 -8.29 42.27
CA GLY A 529 25.36 -8.43 43.53
C GLY A 529 23.90 -8.88 43.34
N GLU A 530 23.19 -9.00 44.48
CA GLU A 530 21.79 -9.47 44.48
C GLU A 530 20.77 -8.35 44.19
N GLN A 531 21.18 -7.10 44.15
CA GLN A 531 20.31 -5.95 43.94
C GLN A 531 20.75 -5.10 42.74
N ASN A 532 19.79 -4.57 41.98
CA ASN A 532 20.05 -3.60 40.92
C ASN A 532 20.61 -2.31 41.48
N TYR A 533 21.87 -2.03 41.20
CA TYR A 533 22.49 -0.75 41.56
C TYR A 533 22.06 0.32 40.53
N LEU A 534 21.40 1.36 41.01
CA LEU A 534 21.05 2.57 40.26
C LEU A 534 21.15 3.75 41.20
N THR A 535 21.65 4.86 40.72
CA THR A 535 21.65 6.10 41.49
C THR A 535 20.22 6.66 41.63
N ASP A 536 19.96 7.52 42.63
CA ASP A 536 18.64 8.18 42.76
C ASP A 536 18.32 9.01 41.53
N ALA A 537 19.30 9.61 40.90
CA ALA A 537 19.12 10.38 39.68
C ALA A 537 18.80 9.50 38.47
N ASP A 538 19.31 8.27 38.39
CA ASP A 538 18.97 7.34 37.32
C ASP A 538 17.56 6.78 37.51
N ARG A 539 17.14 6.55 38.76
CA ARG A 539 15.77 6.18 39.11
C ARG A 539 14.76 7.28 38.74
N ALA A 540 15.14 8.55 39.01
CA ALA A 540 14.31 9.70 38.60
C ALA A 540 14.15 9.77 37.08
N LEU A 541 15.26 9.64 36.35
CA LEU A 541 15.22 9.63 34.86
C LEU A 541 14.39 8.48 34.29
N LEU A 542 14.53 7.26 34.84
CA LEU A 542 13.70 6.13 34.43
C LEU A 542 12.20 6.39 34.69
N SER A 543 11.91 7.07 35.81
CA SER A 543 10.52 7.45 36.15
C SER A 543 9.91 8.44 35.16
N GLU A 544 10.70 9.33 34.53
CA GLU A 544 10.25 10.23 33.46
C GLU A 544 9.78 9.46 32.23
N TYR A 545 10.37 8.29 31.96
CA TYR A 545 9.95 7.36 30.90
C TYR A 545 8.87 6.36 31.33
N GLY A 546 8.25 6.57 32.49
CA GLY A 546 7.19 5.68 33.03
C GLY A 546 7.71 4.34 33.55
N LEU A 547 9.03 4.21 33.78
CA LEU A 547 9.66 2.97 34.19
C LEU A 547 9.95 2.96 35.69
N THR A 548 9.71 1.82 36.34
CA THR A 548 10.15 1.53 37.71
C THR A 548 11.21 0.45 37.69
N ALA A 549 12.38 0.76 38.25
CA ALA A 549 13.42 -0.23 38.38
C ALA A 549 13.05 -1.25 39.46
N GLY A 550 13.13 -2.54 39.12
CA GLY A 550 13.01 -3.63 40.10
C GLY A 550 14.12 -3.54 41.14
N GLN A 551 13.88 -4.04 42.36
CA GLN A 551 14.89 -4.02 43.44
C GLN A 551 15.86 -5.21 43.34
N SER A 552 15.42 -6.36 42.79
CA SER A 552 16.27 -7.55 42.67
C SER A 552 16.93 -7.60 41.28
N TRP A 553 18.19 -7.94 41.26
CA TRP A 553 18.94 -8.19 40.04
C TRP A 553 18.56 -9.56 39.47
N SER A 554 18.21 -9.58 38.19
CA SER A 554 17.79 -10.80 37.46
C SER A 554 18.61 -11.04 36.19
N GLY A 555 19.76 -10.37 36.06
CA GLY A 555 20.58 -10.33 34.85
C GLY A 555 20.63 -8.94 34.25
N ALA A 556 21.70 -8.59 33.59
CA ALA A 556 21.96 -7.28 33.00
C ALA A 556 22.46 -7.37 31.53
N CYS A 557 22.31 -8.55 30.89
CA CYS A 557 22.81 -8.82 29.52
C CYS A 557 22.41 -7.75 28.52
N PHE A 558 21.16 -7.33 28.52
CA PHE A 558 20.67 -6.27 27.65
C PHE A 558 21.42 -4.95 27.87
N GLY A 559 21.60 -4.52 29.10
CA GLY A 559 22.31 -3.28 29.43
C GLY A 559 23.79 -3.35 29.09
N MET A 560 24.43 -4.51 29.28
CA MET A 560 25.83 -4.73 28.90
C MET A 560 25.98 -4.63 27.36
N CYS A 561 25.12 -5.26 26.57
CA CYS A 561 25.12 -5.16 25.12
C CYS A 561 24.83 -3.72 24.64
N ALA A 562 23.85 -3.06 25.24
CA ALA A 562 23.50 -1.68 24.90
C ALA A 562 24.69 -0.72 25.10
N ALA A 563 25.39 -0.84 26.25
CA ALA A 563 26.53 0.01 26.55
C ALA A 563 27.71 -0.20 25.58
N VAL A 564 27.98 -1.45 25.16
CA VAL A 564 29.02 -1.78 24.16
C VAL A 564 28.67 -1.12 22.81
N ILE A 565 27.44 -1.29 22.33
CA ILE A 565 26.99 -0.71 21.07
C ILE A 565 27.09 0.82 21.08
N LEU A 566 26.67 1.46 22.18
CA LEU A 566 26.71 2.92 22.33
C LEU A 566 28.13 3.45 22.34
N ALA A 567 29.03 2.76 23.05
CA ALA A 567 30.45 3.13 23.09
C ALA A 567 31.12 2.99 21.71
N LYS A 568 30.86 1.91 21.00
CA LYS A 568 31.34 1.68 19.61
C LYS A 568 30.88 2.76 18.66
N ASN A 569 29.66 3.27 18.86
CA ASN A 569 29.08 4.37 18.08
C ASN A 569 29.52 5.76 18.59
N GLY A 570 30.41 5.84 19.55
CA GLY A 570 30.98 7.08 20.03
C GLY A 570 30.05 7.95 20.86
N ILE A 571 28.98 7.41 21.39
CA ILE A 571 28.02 8.14 22.26
C ILE A 571 28.69 8.46 23.60
N PHE A 572 29.56 7.58 24.06
CA PHE A 572 30.47 7.84 25.19
C PHE A 572 31.79 7.09 24.99
N SER A 573 32.82 7.48 25.76
CA SER A 573 34.09 6.77 25.80
C SER A 573 34.39 6.22 27.21
N ALA A 574 35.16 5.16 27.28
CA ALA A 574 35.59 4.57 28.56
C ALA A 574 36.29 5.58 29.49
N ASP A 575 37.08 6.49 28.91
CA ASP A 575 37.77 7.55 29.64
C ASP A 575 36.80 8.54 30.31
N GLN A 576 35.60 8.75 29.79
CA GLN A 576 34.59 9.59 30.45
C GLN A 576 34.07 8.94 31.74
N ILE A 577 33.98 7.61 31.79
CA ILE A 577 33.48 6.88 32.97
C ILE A 577 34.56 6.69 33.99
N SER A 578 35.78 6.33 33.54
CA SER A 578 36.94 6.16 34.37
C SER A 578 38.17 6.78 33.71
N CYS A 579 38.68 7.84 34.27
CA CYS A 579 39.80 8.59 33.72
C CYS A 579 41.03 7.69 33.46
N GLY A 580 41.45 7.69 32.17
CA GLY A 580 42.58 6.90 31.73
C GLY A 580 42.23 5.47 31.30
N ALA A 581 40.95 5.10 31.28
CA ALA A 581 40.52 3.88 30.64
C ALA A 581 40.54 4.07 29.13
N ASP A 582 41.28 3.28 28.39
CA ASP A 582 41.43 3.36 26.94
C ASP A 582 40.44 2.47 26.17
N SER A 583 39.72 1.62 26.90
CA SER A 583 38.81 0.63 26.33
C SER A 583 37.66 0.26 27.28
N ILE A 584 36.56 -0.30 26.74
CA ILE A 584 35.46 -0.82 27.57
C ILE A 584 35.94 -1.98 28.45
N SER A 585 36.82 -2.80 27.92
CA SER A 585 37.40 -3.93 28.69
C SER A 585 38.24 -3.50 29.89
N ALA A 586 38.79 -2.28 29.87
CA ALA A 586 39.57 -1.72 31.01
C ALA A 586 38.67 -1.24 32.16
N LEU A 587 37.36 -1.03 31.90
CA LEU A 587 36.39 -0.63 32.92
C LEU A 587 36.09 -1.80 33.86
N LYS A 588 36.07 -1.55 35.15
CA LYS A 588 35.66 -2.52 36.18
C LYS A 588 34.16 -2.37 36.45
N ALA A 589 33.55 -3.40 37.01
CA ALA A 589 32.15 -3.38 37.46
C ALA A 589 31.96 -2.43 38.69
N SER A 590 32.36 -1.18 38.56
CA SER A 590 32.14 -0.14 39.56
C SER A 590 30.67 0.24 39.70
N PRO A 591 30.26 0.91 40.79
CA PRO A 591 28.88 1.42 40.91
C PRO A 591 28.43 2.29 39.73
N ALA A 592 29.35 3.11 39.17
CA ALA A 592 29.05 3.93 37.99
C ALA A 592 28.78 3.08 36.78
N VAL A 593 29.58 2.08 36.47
CA VAL A 593 29.42 1.13 35.39
C VAL A 593 28.16 0.31 35.58
N GLN A 594 27.88 -0.19 36.79
CA GLN A 594 26.67 -0.94 37.09
C GLN A 594 25.40 -0.09 36.88
N SER A 595 25.46 1.22 37.27
CA SER A 595 24.29 2.10 37.08
C SER A 595 23.96 2.31 35.60
N ILE A 596 24.96 2.53 34.73
CA ILE A 596 24.79 2.65 33.29
C ILE A 596 24.16 1.36 32.70
N ILE A 597 24.76 0.23 33.04
CA ILE A 597 24.29 -1.09 32.54
C ILE A 597 22.85 -1.33 32.98
N ASN A 598 22.54 -1.11 34.26
CA ASN A 598 21.22 -1.33 34.82
C ASN A 598 20.18 -0.33 34.28
N TYR A 599 20.59 0.92 34.01
CA TYR A 599 19.72 1.90 33.33
C TYR A 599 19.27 1.38 31.97
N TYR A 600 20.21 1.02 31.09
CA TYR A 600 19.86 0.49 29.76
C TYR A 600 19.11 -0.85 29.84
N HIS A 601 19.41 -1.67 30.85
CA HIS A 601 18.65 -2.90 31.07
C HIS A 601 17.16 -2.62 31.35
N CYS A 602 16.83 -1.56 32.04
CA CYS A 602 15.44 -1.16 32.31
C CYS A 602 14.72 -0.70 31.05
N LEU A 603 15.42 -0.09 30.08
CA LEU A 603 14.81 0.47 28.87
C LEU A 603 14.15 -0.58 27.95
N GLN A 604 14.49 -1.85 28.07
CA GLN A 604 13.81 -2.92 27.30
C GLN A 604 12.28 -3.00 27.55
N LYS A 605 11.78 -2.31 28.60
CA LYS A 605 10.36 -2.24 28.94
C LYS A 605 9.65 -1.00 28.40
N THR A 606 10.34 -0.10 27.70
CA THR A 606 9.73 1.10 27.10
C THR A 606 8.81 0.73 25.94
N ASP A 607 7.77 1.54 25.71
CA ASP A 607 6.87 1.38 24.56
C ASP A 607 7.64 1.47 23.24
N ALA A 608 8.59 2.38 23.11
CA ALA A 608 9.44 2.52 21.93
C ALA A 608 10.20 1.22 21.62
N PHE A 609 10.75 0.56 22.67
CA PHE A 609 11.43 -0.71 22.49
C PHE A 609 10.48 -1.87 22.22
N MET A 610 9.33 -1.87 22.87
CA MET A 610 8.28 -2.87 22.63
C MET A 610 7.68 -2.74 21.23
N GLN A 611 7.44 -1.52 20.74
CA GLN A 611 6.96 -1.25 19.39
C GLN A 611 7.97 -1.64 18.31
N SER A 612 9.27 -1.47 18.55
CA SER A 612 10.32 -1.93 17.62
C SER A 612 10.35 -3.46 17.44
N ARG A 613 9.68 -4.20 18.33
CA ARG A 613 9.54 -5.67 18.28
C ARG A 613 8.30 -6.14 17.53
N ASN A 614 7.34 -5.27 17.27
CA ASN A 614 6.04 -5.65 16.71
C ASN A 614 6.04 -5.48 15.20
N GLY A 615 5.83 -6.57 14.46
CA GLY A 615 5.56 -6.57 13.04
C GLY A 615 6.51 -7.36 12.15
N GLU A 616 7.72 -7.73 12.60
CA GLU A 616 8.61 -8.60 11.82
C GLU A 616 8.27 -10.08 12.03
N SER A 617 8.21 -10.85 10.94
CA SER A 617 8.24 -12.31 11.03
C SER A 617 9.62 -12.79 11.47
N PHE A 618 9.71 -14.08 11.87
CA PHE A 618 10.99 -14.68 12.25
C PHE A 618 11.99 -14.65 11.08
N GLU A 619 11.53 -14.95 9.89
CA GLU A 619 12.33 -14.95 8.66
C GLU A 619 12.87 -13.57 8.32
N GLN A 620 12.04 -12.55 8.42
CA GLN A 620 12.46 -11.16 8.24
C GLN A 620 13.52 -10.74 9.26
N CYS A 621 13.34 -11.17 10.51
CA CYS A 621 14.31 -10.93 11.57
C CYS A 621 15.67 -11.57 11.27
N VAL A 622 15.69 -12.85 10.89
CA VAL A 622 16.92 -13.57 10.53
C VAL A 622 17.60 -12.95 9.32
N TYR A 623 16.84 -12.66 8.27
CA TYR A 623 17.37 -12.01 7.07
C TYR A 623 18.02 -10.66 7.40
N ARG A 624 17.34 -9.82 8.18
CA ARG A 624 17.87 -8.54 8.63
C ARG A 624 19.13 -8.68 9.47
N MET A 625 19.19 -9.67 10.36
CA MET A 625 20.40 -9.98 11.13
C MET A 625 21.60 -10.26 10.23
N ILE A 626 21.40 -11.12 9.21
CA ILE A 626 22.45 -11.47 8.25
C ILE A 626 22.91 -10.21 7.50
N ARG A 627 21.98 -9.46 6.93
CA ARG A 627 22.30 -8.26 6.14
C ARG A 627 22.98 -7.18 6.98
N THR A 628 22.54 -6.98 8.23
CA THR A 628 23.19 -6.02 9.13
C THR A 628 24.60 -6.48 9.48
N ALA A 629 24.79 -7.77 9.77
CA ALA A 629 26.11 -8.32 10.10
C ALA A 629 27.10 -8.18 8.92
N GLU A 630 26.64 -8.37 7.68
CA GLU A 630 27.46 -8.18 6.47
C GLU A 630 27.90 -6.72 6.30
N MET A 631 27.12 -5.76 6.80
CA MET A 631 27.37 -4.33 6.63
C MET A 631 28.21 -3.71 7.76
N ILE A 632 28.43 -4.40 8.86
CA ILE A 632 29.23 -3.87 10.00
C ILE A 632 30.65 -3.45 9.57
N PRO A 633 31.40 -4.22 8.76
CA PRO A 633 32.71 -3.81 8.27
C PRO A 633 32.67 -2.54 7.39
N HIS A 634 31.49 -2.16 6.91
CA HIS A 634 31.26 -1.01 6.03
C HIS A 634 30.62 0.18 6.74
N GLY A 635 30.58 0.17 8.08
CA GLY A 635 30.12 1.31 8.88
C GLY A 635 28.74 1.16 9.51
N GLU A 636 28.05 0.04 9.29
CA GLU A 636 26.82 -0.27 10.02
C GLU A 636 27.18 -0.59 11.50
N SER A 637 26.29 -0.25 12.39
CA SER A 637 26.51 -0.50 13.82
C SER A 637 26.31 -1.98 14.16
N PRO A 638 27.13 -2.57 15.06
CA PRO A 638 26.80 -3.83 15.70
C PRO A 638 25.39 -3.77 16.30
N PHE A 639 24.68 -4.88 16.30
CA PHE A 639 23.27 -4.92 16.67
C PHE A 639 22.99 -5.93 17.76
N MET A 640 21.96 -5.66 18.54
CA MET A 640 21.54 -6.54 19.62
C MET A 640 20.65 -7.64 19.12
N ILE A 641 20.90 -8.87 19.55
CA ILE A 641 20.08 -10.04 19.31
C ILE A 641 19.48 -10.47 20.64
N CYS A 642 18.15 -10.48 20.74
CA CYS A 642 17.44 -11.00 21.90
C CYS A 642 16.99 -12.42 21.63
N ILE A 643 17.36 -13.34 22.51
CA ILE A 643 17.00 -14.76 22.47
C ILE A 643 16.03 -14.98 23.61
N GLU A 644 14.88 -15.58 23.33
CA GLU A 644 13.90 -16.00 24.34
C GLU A 644 13.82 -17.52 24.34
N THR A 645 14.15 -18.13 25.46
CA THR A 645 14.12 -19.60 25.68
C THR A 645 13.18 -19.91 26.85
N ASP A 646 12.90 -21.19 27.06
CA ASP A 646 12.13 -21.66 28.22
C ASP A 646 12.81 -21.31 29.57
N GLU A 647 14.14 -21.15 29.56
CA GLU A 647 14.94 -20.80 30.74
C GLU A 647 15.01 -19.28 30.99
N GLY A 648 14.58 -18.44 30.03
CA GLY A 648 14.58 -16.98 30.17
C GLY A 648 14.94 -16.24 28.91
N ARG A 649 15.16 -14.92 29.07
CA ARG A 649 15.55 -14.01 27.99
C ARG A 649 17.00 -13.65 28.09
N HIS A 650 17.70 -13.65 26.97
CA HIS A 650 19.10 -13.28 26.88
C HIS A 650 19.34 -12.29 25.73
N ALA A 651 20.35 -11.44 25.86
CA ALA A 651 20.78 -10.50 24.83
C ALA A 651 22.25 -10.67 24.52
N VAL A 652 22.57 -10.73 23.25
CA VAL A 652 23.93 -10.83 22.69
C VAL A 652 24.11 -9.81 21.58
N ILE A 653 25.33 -9.58 21.10
CA ILE A 653 25.63 -8.64 20.01
C ILE A 653 26.12 -9.40 18.79
N GLY A 654 25.44 -9.21 17.65
CA GLY A 654 25.94 -9.64 16.35
C GLY A 654 27.04 -8.70 15.86
N ASN A 655 28.17 -9.26 15.41
CA ASN A 655 29.39 -8.51 15.13
C ASN A 655 29.90 -8.58 13.69
N GLY A 656 29.45 -9.53 12.90
CA GLY A 656 29.90 -9.69 11.51
C GLY A 656 29.65 -11.10 11.02
N THR A 657 29.77 -11.31 9.70
CA THR A 657 29.58 -12.61 9.09
C THR A 657 30.90 -13.25 8.73
N GLU A 658 30.95 -14.56 8.81
CA GLU A 658 32.10 -15.37 8.40
C GLU A 658 31.63 -16.52 7.51
N THR A 659 32.45 -16.86 6.54
CA THR A 659 32.26 -18.03 5.67
C THR A 659 33.30 -19.09 6.00
N GLY A 660 32.88 -20.35 6.03
CA GLY A 660 33.77 -21.48 6.40
C GLY A 660 33.04 -22.81 6.27
N ARG A 661 33.49 -23.77 7.07
CA ARG A 661 32.81 -25.07 7.13
C ARG A 661 32.79 -25.54 8.59
N TRP A 662 31.60 -25.56 9.13
CA TRP A 662 31.38 -25.98 10.51
C TRP A 662 30.37 -27.13 10.54
N GLU A 663 30.59 -28.13 11.39
CA GLU A 663 29.65 -29.22 11.56
C GLU A 663 29.01 -29.16 12.95
N TYR A 664 27.70 -29.10 12.98
CA TYR A 664 26.95 -29.14 14.24
C TYR A 664 25.69 -30.02 14.07
N ARG A 665 25.50 -30.95 15.01
CA ARG A 665 24.38 -31.94 15.01
C ARG A 665 24.21 -32.69 13.68
N GLY A 666 25.30 -33.00 12.98
CA GLY A 666 25.31 -33.74 11.71
C GLY A 666 24.93 -32.90 10.47
N ARG A 667 24.76 -31.60 10.63
CA ARG A 667 24.61 -30.67 9.53
C ARG A 667 25.88 -29.84 9.35
N VAL A 668 26.26 -29.63 8.10
CA VAL A 668 27.37 -28.73 7.74
C VAL A 668 26.81 -27.35 7.48
N TRP A 669 27.40 -26.35 8.10
CA TRP A 669 27.09 -24.93 7.95
C TRP A 669 28.25 -24.24 7.25
N GLU A 670 27.95 -23.37 6.32
CA GLU A 670 28.96 -22.61 5.56
C GLU A 670 29.01 -21.14 5.94
N HIS A 671 28.04 -20.66 6.72
CA HIS A 671 27.94 -19.26 7.16
C HIS A 671 27.67 -19.19 8.65
N ARG A 672 28.29 -18.18 9.31
CA ARG A 672 28.00 -17.84 10.70
C ARG A 672 28.06 -16.33 10.94
N ILE A 673 27.36 -15.87 11.96
CA ILE A 673 27.50 -14.53 12.54
C ILE A 673 28.32 -14.71 13.83
N SER A 674 29.43 -13.99 13.96
CA SER A 674 30.19 -13.92 15.20
C SER A 674 29.41 -13.09 16.24
N VAL A 675 29.47 -13.50 17.51
CA VAL A 675 28.60 -12.95 18.55
C VAL A 675 29.39 -12.66 19.82
N TYR A 676 29.18 -11.50 20.41
CA TYR A 676 29.56 -11.23 21.79
C TYR A 676 28.44 -11.65 22.74
N ASP A 677 28.75 -12.51 23.70
CA ASP A 677 27.84 -12.95 24.76
C ASP A 677 28.30 -12.43 26.11
N PRO A 678 27.55 -11.56 26.81
CA PRO A 678 27.94 -11.02 28.09
C PRO A 678 27.93 -12.05 29.25
N ASN A 679 27.38 -13.25 29.04
CA ASN A 679 27.46 -14.32 30.02
C ASN A 679 28.83 -15.02 30.02
N ILE A 680 29.62 -14.80 28.99
CA ILE A 680 30.92 -15.45 28.81
C ILE A 680 32.01 -14.37 28.98
N ALA A 681 32.86 -14.47 30.02
CA ALA A 681 33.98 -13.55 30.21
C ALA A 681 35.06 -13.86 29.16
N GLY A 682 35.36 -12.88 28.33
CA GLY A 682 36.30 -13.08 27.20
C GLY A 682 35.63 -13.90 26.08
N CYS A 683 35.85 -13.52 24.85
CA CYS A 683 35.20 -14.20 23.72
C CYS A 683 35.77 -15.59 23.48
N SER A 684 34.88 -16.55 23.29
CA SER A 684 35.26 -17.80 22.66
C SER A 684 34.76 -17.77 21.21
N ASP A 685 35.54 -18.29 20.28
CA ASP A 685 35.13 -18.53 18.87
C ASP A 685 33.91 -19.44 18.74
N ASP A 686 33.41 -19.97 19.85
CA ASP A 686 32.28 -20.90 19.89
C ASP A 686 30.94 -20.18 20.04
N CYS A 687 30.94 -18.86 20.38
CA CYS A 687 29.72 -18.05 20.39
C CYS A 687 29.41 -17.55 18.99
N CYS A 688 28.51 -18.24 18.31
CA CYS A 688 28.12 -17.90 16.95
C CYS A 688 26.69 -18.33 16.61
N PHE A 689 26.14 -17.68 15.60
CA PHE A 689 24.90 -18.08 14.96
C PHE A 689 25.22 -18.67 13.59
N TYR A 690 25.07 -19.95 13.42
CA TYR A 690 25.12 -20.57 12.09
C TYR A 690 23.83 -20.27 11.35
N TYR A 691 23.93 -20.00 10.04
CA TYR A 691 22.77 -19.74 9.21
C TYR A 691 22.95 -20.28 7.80
N ASP A 692 21.82 -20.49 7.13
CA ASP A 692 21.72 -20.79 5.71
C ASP A 692 21.16 -19.57 5.00
N PRO A 693 21.88 -18.94 4.07
CA PRO A 693 21.45 -17.67 3.46
C PRO A 693 20.25 -17.80 2.51
N VAL A 694 19.89 -19.01 2.09
CA VAL A 694 18.77 -19.29 1.19
C VAL A 694 17.49 -19.63 1.95
N THR A 695 17.58 -20.60 2.85
CA THR A 695 16.43 -21.07 3.63
C THR A 695 16.20 -20.26 4.90
N LEU A 696 17.19 -19.45 5.30
CA LEU A 696 17.24 -18.72 6.57
C LEU A 696 17.13 -19.61 7.82
N ALA A 697 17.45 -20.89 7.67
CA ALA A 697 17.61 -21.76 8.83
C ALA A 697 18.73 -21.25 9.73
N VAL A 698 18.52 -21.28 11.05
CA VAL A 698 19.47 -20.76 12.05
C VAL A 698 19.73 -21.81 13.11
N CYS A 699 21.00 -21.89 13.55
CA CYS A 699 21.40 -22.68 14.70
C CYS A 699 22.26 -21.87 15.65
N VAL A 700 21.91 -21.91 16.92
CA VAL A 700 22.67 -21.28 18.01
C VAL A 700 23.14 -22.38 18.98
N PRO A 701 24.35 -22.91 18.80
CA PRO A 701 24.84 -24.07 19.54
C PRO A 701 24.81 -23.89 21.05
N GLU A 702 25.24 -22.73 21.55
CA GLU A 702 25.36 -22.41 22.97
C GLU A 702 24.02 -22.54 23.71
N TYR A 703 22.91 -22.21 23.01
CA TYR A 703 21.57 -22.23 23.59
C TYR A 703 20.74 -23.44 23.14
N GLY A 704 21.38 -24.40 22.45
CA GLY A 704 20.69 -25.59 21.93
C GLY A 704 19.58 -25.27 20.92
N PHE A 705 19.56 -24.07 20.41
CA PHE A 705 18.54 -23.56 19.49
C PHE A 705 18.80 -24.02 18.05
N PHE A 706 17.79 -24.59 17.42
CA PHE A 706 17.80 -24.90 16.00
C PHE A 706 16.42 -24.56 15.43
N TRP A 707 16.40 -23.80 14.37
CA TRP A 707 15.19 -23.52 13.61
C TRP A 707 15.43 -23.77 12.14
N ASP A 708 14.58 -24.58 11.53
CA ASP A 708 14.40 -24.64 10.09
C ASP A 708 12.92 -24.45 9.79
N CYS A 709 12.62 -23.90 8.62
CA CYS A 709 11.26 -23.53 8.21
C CYS A 709 10.27 -24.71 8.16
N THR A 710 10.72 -25.94 8.41
CA THR A 710 9.88 -27.14 8.37
C THR A 710 9.41 -27.61 9.74
N ASP A 711 9.97 -27.07 10.83
CA ASP A 711 9.67 -27.51 12.19
C ASP A 711 8.69 -26.54 12.91
N SER A 712 7.41 -26.87 12.89
CA SER A 712 6.33 -26.05 13.46
C SER A 712 6.17 -26.18 14.99
N GLY A 713 7.08 -26.86 15.71
CA GLY A 713 6.78 -27.38 17.05
C GLY A 713 7.47 -26.74 18.26
N ASN A 714 8.59 -26.03 18.14
CA ASN A 714 9.33 -25.45 19.28
C ASN A 714 9.75 -24.01 19.01
N TRP A 715 8.86 -23.07 19.30
CA TRP A 715 9.08 -21.64 19.13
C TRP A 715 9.87 -21.04 20.30
N HIS A 716 11.18 -20.95 20.14
CA HIS A 716 11.99 -19.98 20.88
C HIS A 716 12.03 -18.70 20.06
N TYR A 717 11.81 -17.54 20.69
CA TYR A 717 11.79 -16.27 19.96
C TYR A 717 13.22 -15.74 19.79
N LEU A 718 13.63 -15.57 18.54
CA LEU A 718 14.80 -14.82 18.16
C LEU A 718 14.35 -13.44 17.66
N ARG A 719 14.91 -12.36 18.19
CA ARG A 719 14.58 -11.01 17.74
C ARG A 719 15.85 -10.20 17.60
N ALA A 720 16.11 -9.66 16.42
CA ALA A 720 17.13 -8.67 16.23
C ALA A 720 16.55 -7.30 16.59
N CYS A 721 17.14 -6.65 17.56
CA CYS A 721 16.83 -5.27 17.85
C CYS A 721 17.85 -4.43 17.10
N SER A 722 17.37 -3.65 16.14
CA SER A 722 18.25 -2.65 15.52
C SER A 722 18.66 -1.64 16.57
N SER A 723 19.82 -1.50 16.63
CA SER A 723 20.85 -0.82 17.29
C SER A 723 20.51 0.51 17.98
N ILE A 724 20.89 1.56 17.33
CA ILE A 724 21.19 2.82 17.99
C ILE A 724 19.97 3.74 18.09
N GLY A 725 19.03 3.67 17.15
CA GLY A 725 17.84 4.53 17.14
C GLY A 725 16.94 4.30 18.36
N VAL A 726 16.74 3.02 18.71
CA VAL A 726 15.93 2.64 19.89
C VAL A 726 16.65 2.97 21.19
N LEU A 727 17.97 2.76 21.25
CA LEU A 727 18.77 3.09 22.43
C LEU A 727 18.87 4.60 22.66
N ASN A 728 18.88 5.39 21.57
CA ASN A 728 18.90 6.86 21.62
C ASN A 728 17.53 7.48 21.91
N ALA A 729 16.43 6.74 21.86
CA ALA A 729 15.10 7.24 22.24
C ALA A 729 15.03 7.66 23.72
N CYS A 730 15.86 7.04 24.58
CA CYS A 730 15.96 7.35 25.99
C CYS A 730 17.44 7.51 26.37
N PRO A 731 18.12 8.59 25.97
CA PRO A 731 19.56 8.73 26.14
C PRO A 731 19.95 8.84 27.62
N TYR A 732 21.00 8.14 28.02
CA TYR A 732 21.63 8.36 29.29
C TYR A 732 22.42 9.68 29.23
N PRO A 733 22.32 10.56 30.22
CA PRO A 733 22.94 11.88 30.17
C PRO A 733 24.44 11.79 30.52
N PHE A 734 25.22 11.13 29.66
CA PHE A 734 26.66 10.94 29.88
C PHE A 734 27.42 12.25 30.13
N ALA A 735 27.12 13.27 29.29
CA ALA A 735 27.77 14.58 29.41
C ALA A 735 27.50 15.27 30.76
N GLU A 736 26.28 15.09 31.31
CA GLU A 736 25.90 15.69 32.59
C GLU A 736 26.40 14.88 33.80
N ARG A 737 26.40 13.55 33.65
CA ARG A 737 26.78 12.61 34.73
C ARG A 737 28.28 12.47 34.89
N PHE A 738 29.00 12.55 33.76
CA PHE A 738 30.42 12.37 33.63
C PHE A 738 31.10 13.60 33.00
N ALA A 739 30.38 14.73 32.88
CA ALA A 739 31.03 15.97 32.53
C ALA A 739 32.16 16.19 33.57
N PRO A 740 33.36 16.36 33.13
CA PRO A 740 34.38 16.81 34.06
C PRO A 740 33.88 18.15 34.56
N ASP A 741 33.58 18.24 35.87
CA ASP A 741 33.58 19.52 36.58
C ASP A 741 35.02 20.04 36.61
N GLY A 742 35.64 20.19 35.43
CA GLY A 742 37.05 20.51 35.28
C GLY A 742 37.85 19.40 34.58
N LEU A 743 39.08 19.67 34.27
CA LEU A 743 40.04 18.73 33.71
C LEU A 743 40.22 17.57 34.69
N PRO A 744 40.10 16.25 34.32
CA PRO A 744 40.30 15.14 35.24
C PRO A 744 41.64 15.22 35.94
N GLY A 745 41.58 15.40 37.28
CA GLY A 745 42.73 15.70 38.13
C GLY A 745 42.92 17.20 38.44
N ASP A 746 42.17 18.10 37.85
CA ASP A 746 42.12 19.54 38.18
C ASP A 746 41.17 19.74 39.37
N LEU A 747 41.72 19.67 40.55
CA LEU A 747 40.97 19.84 41.79
C LEU A 747 40.85 21.32 42.17
N SER A 748 41.77 22.14 41.66
CA SER A 748 41.79 23.60 41.89
C SER A 748 40.69 24.31 41.08
N GLY A 749 40.24 23.70 39.93
CA GLY A 749 39.25 24.29 39.02
C GLY A 749 39.79 25.41 38.14
N ASP A 750 41.11 25.48 37.98
CA ASP A 750 41.77 26.53 37.19
C ASP A 750 41.96 26.18 35.72
N GLY A 751 41.48 24.98 35.29
CA GLY A 751 41.59 24.48 33.92
C GLY A 751 42.98 23.91 33.56
N LEU A 752 43.88 23.78 34.52
CA LEU A 752 45.23 23.27 34.34
C LEU A 752 45.53 22.15 35.36
N LEU A 753 46.19 21.09 34.89
CA LEU A 753 46.77 20.13 35.81
C LEU A 753 48.10 20.65 36.38
N SER A 754 48.17 20.82 37.69
CA SER A 754 49.27 21.42 38.37
C SER A 754 49.70 20.69 39.67
N ALA A 755 50.79 21.09 40.28
CA ALA A 755 51.18 20.53 41.59
C ALA A 755 50.18 20.87 42.71
N ALA A 756 49.43 21.95 42.57
CA ALA A 756 48.38 22.34 43.49
C ALA A 756 47.23 21.29 43.58
N ASP A 757 46.85 20.68 42.46
CA ASP A 757 45.83 19.63 42.42
C ASP A 757 46.30 18.37 43.17
N ALA A 758 47.57 18.00 42.99
CA ALA A 758 48.16 16.89 43.69
C ALA A 758 48.31 17.15 45.21
N GLU A 759 48.51 18.39 45.58
CA GLU A 759 48.54 18.83 47.01
C GLU A 759 47.15 18.77 47.63
N LEU A 760 46.12 19.24 46.92
CA LEU A 760 44.69 19.16 47.33
C LEU A 760 44.26 17.71 47.57
N LEU A 761 44.60 16.81 46.65
CA LEU A 761 44.27 15.39 46.79
C LEU A 761 45.06 14.77 47.96
N LEU A 762 46.33 15.11 48.12
CA LEU A 762 47.15 14.65 49.22
C LEU A 762 46.62 15.13 50.59
N ASP A 763 46.19 16.37 50.66
CA ASP A 763 45.62 16.93 51.90
C ASP A 763 44.27 16.27 52.26
N TYR A 764 43.42 15.94 51.21
CA TYR A 764 42.24 15.17 51.46
C TYR A 764 42.56 13.75 51.98
N LEU A 765 43.50 13.04 51.36
CA LEU A 765 43.92 11.70 51.80
C LEU A 765 44.53 11.68 53.15
N LEU A 766 45.15 12.81 53.63
CA LEU A 766 45.67 12.99 54.94
C LEU A 766 44.67 13.58 55.95
N CYS A 767 43.35 13.66 55.53
CA CYS A 767 42.25 14.26 56.30
C CYS A 767 42.54 15.71 56.74
N ARG A 768 43.29 16.49 55.94
CA ARG A 768 43.63 17.90 56.19
C ARG A 768 42.73 18.89 55.46
N ALA A 769 42.05 18.43 54.45
CA ALA A 769 41.10 19.19 53.65
C ALA A 769 39.88 18.35 53.29
N GLU A 770 38.74 19.00 53.04
CA GLU A 770 37.55 18.38 52.47
C GLU A 770 37.46 18.72 50.97
N LEU A 771 37.10 17.77 50.11
CA LEU A 771 36.82 17.98 48.71
C LEU A 771 35.32 17.99 48.48
N SER A 772 34.84 18.89 47.64
CA SER A 772 33.47 18.86 47.16
C SER A 772 33.19 17.59 46.37
N ALA A 773 31.93 17.28 46.16
CA ALA A 773 31.56 16.12 45.35
C ALA A 773 32.11 16.17 43.92
N ALA A 774 32.18 17.38 43.31
CA ALA A 774 32.79 17.60 42.00
C ALA A 774 34.30 17.33 42.02
N GLN A 775 35.00 17.90 43.03
CA GLN A 775 36.43 17.68 43.19
C GLN A 775 36.80 16.21 43.48
N ARG A 776 35.94 15.50 44.22
CA ARG A 776 36.14 14.06 44.45
C ARG A 776 36.00 13.26 43.17
N ARG A 777 35.05 13.60 42.29
CA ARG A 777 34.92 12.98 40.97
C ARG A 777 36.12 13.27 40.07
N CYS A 778 36.56 14.53 40.05
CA CYS A 778 37.78 14.90 39.32
C CYS A 778 39.04 14.21 39.84
N ALA A 779 39.09 13.90 41.12
CA ALA A 779 40.25 13.28 41.80
C ALA A 779 40.29 11.75 41.64
N ASP A 780 39.14 11.11 41.40
CA ASP A 780 39.04 9.67 41.18
C ASP A 780 39.53 9.30 39.78
N LEU A 781 40.82 9.15 39.63
CA LEU A 781 41.49 8.81 38.39
C LEU A 781 41.55 7.31 38.14
N SER A 782 41.23 6.51 39.15
CA SER A 782 41.13 5.05 39.06
C SER A 782 39.74 4.59 38.66
N GLY A 783 38.73 5.45 38.83
CA GLY A 783 37.32 5.16 38.50
C GLY A 783 36.66 4.13 39.41
N ASP A 784 37.23 3.89 40.60
CA ASP A 784 36.73 2.90 41.55
C ASP A 784 35.75 3.52 42.58
N GLY A 785 35.52 4.85 42.51
CA GLY A 785 34.66 5.62 43.42
C GLY A 785 35.30 5.87 44.81
N ILE A 786 36.52 5.46 45.02
CA ILE A 786 37.22 5.61 46.30
C ILE A 786 38.56 6.33 46.10
N LEU A 787 38.71 7.52 46.68
CA LEU A 787 39.97 8.24 46.58
C LEU A 787 41.05 7.61 47.44
N THR A 788 42.13 7.21 46.81
CA THR A 788 43.26 6.51 47.44
C THR A 788 44.61 7.08 46.97
N ALA A 789 45.68 6.54 47.54
CA ALA A 789 47.06 6.85 47.12
C ALA A 789 47.31 6.42 45.64
N ALA A 790 46.45 5.57 45.06
CA ALA A 790 46.49 5.19 43.63
C ALA A 790 46.15 6.38 42.76
N ASP A 791 45.05 7.09 43.04
CA ASP A 791 44.62 8.28 42.31
C ASP A 791 45.68 9.40 42.34
N LEU A 792 46.23 9.63 43.52
CA LEU A 792 47.35 10.57 43.69
C LEU A 792 48.57 10.17 42.85
N SER A 793 48.85 8.87 42.75
CA SER A 793 49.94 8.35 41.93
C SER A 793 49.66 8.53 40.44
N MET A 794 48.41 8.32 40.02
CA MET A 794 47.99 8.55 38.64
C MET A 794 48.04 10.04 38.28
N LEU A 795 47.57 10.93 39.15
CA LEU A 795 47.66 12.38 38.99
C LEU A 795 49.10 12.83 38.83
N LYS A 796 49.98 12.37 39.69
CA LYS A 796 51.41 12.65 39.61
C LYS A 796 52.04 12.16 38.31
N ARG A 797 51.64 10.99 37.80
CA ARG A 797 52.09 10.50 36.49
C ARG A 797 51.62 11.41 35.37
N LYS A 798 50.34 11.84 35.34
CA LYS A 798 49.82 12.80 34.36
C LYS A 798 50.58 14.12 34.35
N LEU A 799 50.96 14.62 35.50
CA LEU A 799 51.78 15.84 35.67
C LEU A 799 53.20 15.66 35.11
N LEU A 800 53.79 14.47 35.24
CA LEU A 800 55.12 14.18 34.73
C LEU A 800 55.17 14.04 33.19
N VAL A 801 54.09 13.58 32.58
CA VAL A 801 53.98 13.39 31.14
C VAL A 801 53.79 14.74 30.40
N ARG A 802 53.21 15.76 31.05
CA ARG A 802 53.01 17.12 30.49
C ARG A 802 54.22 18.06 30.64
N ARG A 803 55.45 17.62 30.54
CA ARG A 803 56.57 18.57 30.31
C ARG A 803 56.49 19.06 28.87
N PRO A 804 56.37 20.38 28.61
CA PRO A 804 56.39 20.87 27.24
C PRO A 804 57.79 20.55 26.67
N ILE A 805 57.78 19.92 25.49
CA ILE A 805 58.98 19.87 24.64
C ILE A 805 59.32 21.36 24.32
N PRO A 806 60.47 21.90 24.65
CA PRO A 806 60.82 23.26 24.24
C PRO A 806 60.80 23.29 22.70
N ALA A 807 60.06 24.26 22.13
CA ALA A 807 60.12 24.54 20.72
C ALA A 807 61.59 24.75 20.38
N ALA A 808 62.15 23.89 19.56
CA ALA A 808 63.44 24.14 18.94
C ALA A 808 63.32 25.34 18.03
N ALA A 809 64.29 26.28 18.20
CA ALA A 809 64.40 27.53 17.49
C ALA A 809 64.41 27.38 15.94
#